data_15bf1e7cd67ecca8090ef76648dc9f74
#
_entry.id   15bf1e7cd67ecca8090ef76648dc9f74
#
_cell.length_a   1.000
_cell.length_b   1.000
_cell.length_c   1.000
_cell.angle_alpha   90.00
_cell.angle_beta   90.00
_cell.angle_gamma   90.00
#
_symmetry.space_group_name_H-M   'P 1'
#
loop_
_entity.id
_entity.type
_entity.pdbx_description
1 polymer ?
#
loop_
_entity_poly.entity_id
_entity_poly.type
_entity_poly.pdbx_seq_one_letter_code
_entity_poly.pdbx_strand_id
1 'polypeptide(L)'
;VSATSNAGKPAAPASNPRPDGPTPVRRGPGGGGPFGGMQGPAEKAMNFGPSAKRLIGRLAPERGMIILVVLLGVASVVLSVLGPKILGQATNIIVDGSVSKQLPAGVTKQQVIDGLKAKGDTKTADLLSGLDLHPGHGIDFSALQLVLGIVLLLYVFASVFGWLQGYLLSGVTQRTMLRLRADVEAKIHRLPLTYFDKTPRGELLSRVTNDIDNISQSLQQTMSQLIVNLLTVVGVLVMMFVISPLLAVIALVTVPITLGITVAIGKRSQKQFVAQWKHTGALNAQIEEGYTGHSLVKVFGRHQEVEQAFAAKNEELFKASFGAQFISGLIMPSMMFVGNLIYVVIAVVGGIMVAGGSISLGDVQAVIQYTRQFTQPLAQLGSMANLLQSGVASSERVFELLDAEEQTPDADPAQSPTAHTGRLEFDHVSFSYDAEKPLITDLSLVAQPGQTVAVVGPTGAGKTTLVNLIMRFYELDGGKITLDGVDVSQMTRADLRSRTGMVLQDTWLFGGTIRDNIAYGRTDATDDEIHAAAEAAYVDRFVHSLPDGYDTVLEDEGGNISAGEKQLITIARAFLARPSVLILDEATSSVDTRTELLVQRAMSALRKDRTSFVIAHRLSTIRDADLILVMENGAIVEQGTHDELLAKKGAYARLYEAQFAAPIDDEAGTSDGAVPALVGAPPTTGEIVREALAEEGDGAES
;
A
#
# COMPACT_ATOMS: atom_id res chain seq x y z
N VAL A 1 65.69 8.79 6.59
CA VAL A 1 66.25 8.48 7.92
C VAL A 1 65.06 8.06 8.80
N SER A 2 65.21 6.90 9.42
CA SER A 2 64.40 6.27 10.48
C SER A 2 63.17 5.48 10.05
N ALA A 3 63.44 4.17 9.93
CA ALA A 3 62.45 3.09 10.06
C ALA A 3 62.06 2.91 11.51
N THR A 4 60.77 2.72 11.79
CA THR A 4 60.30 2.08 13.01
C THR A 4 59.35 0.94 12.70
N SER A 5 59.77 -0.23 13.09
CA SER A 5 59.07 -1.50 13.07
C SER A 5 57.74 -1.48 13.78
N ASN A 6 56.73 -2.04 13.20
CA ASN A 6 55.46 -2.33 13.87
C ASN A 6 55.30 -3.84 13.98
N ALA A 7 55.44 -4.35 15.22
CA ALA A 7 55.31 -5.76 15.59
C ALA A 7 53.83 -6.17 15.54
N GLY A 8 53.55 -7.30 14.94
CA GLY A 8 52.22 -7.85 14.73
C GLY A 8 51.55 -8.27 16.06
N LYS A 9 50.27 -7.95 16.17
CA LYS A 9 49.31 -8.57 17.08
C LYS A 9 48.77 -9.86 16.42
N PRO A 10 48.57 -10.93 17.19
CA PRO A 10 48.01 -12.16 16.65
C PRO A 10 46.53 -12.00 16.29
N ALA A 11 46.16 -12.56 15.14
CA ALA A 11 44.80 -12.61 14.65
C ALA A 11 43.91 -13.48 15.56
N ALA A 12 42.75 -12.95 15.92
CA ALA A 12 41.68 -13.70 16.57
C ALA A 12 41.07 -14.74 15.59
N PRO A 13 40.57 -15.88 16.05
CA PRO A 13 40.02 -16.90 15.19
C PRO A 13 38.72 -16.42 14.55
N ALA A 14 38.58 -16.70 13.24
CA ALA A 14 37.40 -16.39 12.44
C ALA A 14 36.15 -17.06 13.04
N SER A 15 35.17 -16.25 13.44
CA SER A 15 33.82 -16.69 13.78
C SER A 15 33.11 -17.15 12.52
N ASN A 16 32.57 -18.38 12.53
CA ASN A 16 31.67 -18.88 11.49
C ASN A 16 30.50 -17.91 11.29
N PRO A 17 30.11 -17.59 10.07
CA PRO A 17 28.91 -16.82 9.81
C PRO A 17 27.68 -17.63 10.25
N ARG A 18 26.89 -17.06 11.17
CA ARG A 18 25.54 -17.53 11.47
C ARG A 18 24.68 -17.38 10.19
N PRO A 19 23.75 -18.30 9.90
CA PRO A 19 22.84 -18.13 8.80
C PRO A 19 21.93 -16.93 9.11
N ASP A 20 22.02 -15.91 8.27
CA ASP A 20 21.14 -14.75 8.29
C ASP A 20 19.69 -15.21 8.16
N GLY A 21 18.85 -14.82 9.10
CA GLY A 21 17.41 -14.93 9.00
C GLY A 21 16.88 -14.16 7.78
N PRO A 22 15.67 -14.45 7.31
CA PRO A 22 15.14 -13.82 6.09
C PRO A 22 15.08 -12.31 6.27
N THR A 23 15.99 -11.61 5.60
CA THR A 23 15.92 -10.16 5.46
C THR A 23 14.58 -9.80 4.80
N PRO A 24 13.82 -8.84 5.32
CA PRO A 24 12.63 -8.35 4.63
C PRO A 24 13.07 -7.84 3.26
N VAL A 25 12.47 -8.39 2.21
CA VAL A 25 12.71 -7.96 0.83
C VAL A 25 12.31 -6.49 0.74
N ARG A 26 13.29 -5.59 0.87
CA ARG A 26 13.14 -4.19 0.47
C ARG A 26 12.77 -4.21 -1.01
N ARG A 27 11.49 -3.97 -1.32
CA ARG A 27 11.09 -3.59 -2.68
C ARG A 27 11.88 -2.34 -3.03
N GLY A 28 12.93 -2.51 -3.84
CA GLY A 28 13.65 -1.40 -4.43
C GLY A 28 12.68 -0.53 -5.22
N PRO A 29 12.93 0.79 -5.34
CA PRO A 29 12.16 1.63 -6.22
C PRO A 29 12.29 1.04 -7.63
N GLY A 30 11.16 0.57 -8.18
CA GLY A 30 11.09 -0.03 -9.50
C GLY A 30 11.68 0.92 -10.52
N GLY A 31 12.70 0.47 -11.27
CA GLY A 31 13.33 1.22 -12.32
C GLY A 31 12.29 1.70 -13.33
N GLY A 32 12.05 3.01 -13.34
CA GLY A 32 11.19 3.69 -14.28
C GLY A 32 11.86 3.70 -15.67
N GLY A 33 11.67 2.62 -16.43
CA GLY A 33 11.82 2.70 -17.88
C GLY A 33 10.61 3.50 -18.44
N PRO A 34 10.70 4.08 -19.65
CA PRO A 34 9.63 4.89 -20.25
C PRO A 34 8.30 4.14 -20.44
N PHE A 35 8.23 2.87 -20.08
CA PHE A 35 7.06 1.99 -20.08
C PHE A 35 6.79 1.32 -18.73
N GLY A 36 7.43 1.76 -17.64
CA GLY A 36 7.30 1.20 -16.29
C GLY A 36 5.97 1.45 -15.57
N GLY A 37 4.87 1.66 -16.27
CA GLY A 37 3.56 1.99 -15.72
C GLY A 37 2.46 0.96 -15.94
N MET A 38 2.76 -0.28 -16.33
CA MET A 38 1.74 -1.32 -16.39
C MET A 38 1.77 -2.20 -15.13
N GLN A 39 1.50 -1.60 -14.00
CA GLN A 39 0.88 -2.29 -12.86
C GLN A 39 -0.47 -2.83 -13.34
N GLY A 40 -0.99 -3.93 -12.73
CA GLY A 40 -2.19 -4.66 -13.07
C GLY A 40 -3.33 -3.89 -13.74
N PRO A 41 -4.37 -4.51 -14.27
CA PRO A 41 -5.47 -3.75 -14.84
C PRO A 41 -5.85 -2.73 -13.80
N ALA A 42 -5.70 -1.42 -14.14
CA ALA A 42 -6.02 -0.35 -13.23
C ALA A 42 -7.41 -0.63 -12.70
N GLU A 43 -7.52 -0.85 -11.38
CA GLU A 43 -8.81 -1.08 -10.75
C GLU A 43 -9.70 0.09 -11.17
N LYS A 44 -10.82 -0.23 -11.78
CA LYS A 44 -11.73 0.79 -12.28
C LYS A 44 -12.47 1.36 -11.09
N ALA A 45 -12.33 2.67 -10.86
CA ALA A 45 -13.18 3.36 -9.90
C ALA A 45 -14.65 3.10 -10.24
N MET A 46 -15.44 2.64 -9.28
CA MET A 46 -16.87 2.40 -9.45
C MET A 46 -17.62 3.73 -9.62
N ASN A 47 -17.22 4.76 -8.87
CA ASN A 47 -17.81 6.09 -8.85
C ASN A 47 -16.80 7.18 -9.23
N PHE A 48 -16.25 7.12 -10.45
CA PHE A 48 -15.19 8.02 -10.91
C PHE A 48 -15.50 9.52 -10.71
N GLY A 49 -16.67 9.98 -11.15
CA GLY A 49 -17.03 11.41 -11.10
C GLY A 49 -17.08 11.98 -9.68
N PRO A 50 -17.86 11.40 -8.78
CA PRO A 50 -17.95 11.84 -7.39
C PRO A 50 -16.59 11.82 -6.67
N SER A 51 -15.82 10.73 -6.83
CA SER A 51 -14.50 10.57 -6.17
C SER A 51 -13.48 11.56 -6.70
N ALA A 52 -13.42 11.80 -8.01
CA ALA A 52 -12.57 12.82 -8.61
C ALA A 52 -12.95 14.23 -8.13
N LYS A 53 -14.26 14.57 -8.07
CA LYS A 53 -14.74 15.86 -7.57
C LYS A 53 -14.35 16.06 -6.11
N ARG A 54 -14.48 15.04 -5.28
CA ARG A 54 -14.10 15.07 -3.86
C ARG A 54 -12.59 15.25 -3.69
N LEU A 55 -11.79 14.54 -4.50
CA LEU A 55 -10.34 14.70 -4.50
C LEU A 55 -9.91 16.13 -4.87
N ILE A 56 -10.50 16.70 -5.92
CA ILE A 56 -10.28 18.10 -6.31
C ILE A 56 -10.75 19.04 -5.19
N GLY A 57 -11.86 18.74 -4.52
CA GLY A 57 -12.34 19.49 -3.36
C GLY A 57 -11.33 19.55 -2.20
N ARG A 58 -10.53 18.50 -2.00
CA ARG A 58 -9.46 18.47 -0.99
C ARG A 58 -8.32 19.45 -1.29
N LEU A 59 -8.21 19.93 -2.52
CA LEU A 59 -7.25 20.96 -2.92
C LEU A 59 -7.75 22.40 -2.66
N ALA A 60 -9.02 22.58 -2.28
CA ALA A 60 -9.63 23.90 -2.10
C ALA A 60 -8.86 24.85 -1.14
N PRO A 61 -8.24 24.38 -0.05
CA PRO A 61 -7.42 25.25 0.80
C PRO A 61 -6.21 25.86 0.08
N GLU A 62 -5.72 25.20 -0.98
CA GLU A 62 -4.54 25.63 -1.77
C GLU A 62 -4.92 26.36 -3.07
N ARG A 63 -6.20 26.78 -3.24
CA ARG A 63 -6.71 27.37 -4.51
C ARG A 63 -5.87 28.54 -5.04
N GLY A 64 -5.37 29.39 -4.14
CA GLY A 64 -4.53 30.53 -4.55
C GLY A 64 -3.20 30.07 -5.16
N MET A 65 -2.58 29.07 -4.56
CA MET A 65 -1.33 28.49 -5.06
C MET A 65 -1.56 27.73 -6.38
N ILE A 66 -2.69 27.04 -6.52
CA ILE A 66 -3.06 26.34 -7.77
C ILE A 66 -3.26 27.32 -8.91
N ILE A 67 -3.92 28.45 -8.67
CA ILE A 67 -4.07 29.51 -9.68
C ILE A 67 -2.70 30.02 -10.13
N LEU A 68 -1.78 30.26 -9.19
CA LEU A 68 -0.41 30.67 -9.52
C LEU A 68 0.33 29.61 -10.34
N VAL A 69 0.20 28.33 -9.98
CA VAL A 69 0.75 27.19 -10.74
C VAL A 69 0.24 27.15 -12.16
N VAL A 70 -1.06 27.38 -12.37
CA VAL A 70 -1.67 27.42 -13.70
C VAL A 70 -1.15 28.62 -14.49
N LEU A 71 -1.08 29.81 -13.88
CA LEU A 71 -0.57 31.02 -14.54
C LEU A 71 0.91 30.85 -14.96
N LEU A 72 1.75 30.28 -14.10
CA LEU A 72 3.15 29.98 -14.44
C LEU A 72 3.23 28.93 -15.57
N GLY A 73 2.37 27.92 -15.56
CA GLY A 73 2.28 26.92 -16.62
C GLY A 73 1.90 27.57 -17.96
N VAL A 74 0.88 28.43 -17.97
CA VAL A 74 0.49 29.19 -19.16
C VAL A 74 1.63 30.05 -19.67
N ALA A 75 2.29 30.81 -18.79
CA ALA A 75 3.43 31.64 -19.17
C ALA A 75 4.60 30.81 -19.75
N SER A 76 4.95 29.70 -19.09
CA SER A 76 5.98 28.76 -19.57
C SER A 76 5.66 28.24 -20.98
N VAL A 77 4.41 27.76 -21.19
CA VAL A 77 4.00 27.21 -22.48
C VAL A 77 3.95 28.27 -23.57
N VAL A 78 3.42 29.46 -23.29
CA VAL A 78 3.38 30.57 -24.26
C VAL A 78 4.78 30.93 -24.74
N LEU A 79 5.74 31.11 -23.81
CA LEU A 79 7.12 31.42 -24.14
C LEU A 79 7.77 30.29 -24.94
N SER A 80 7.51 29.03 -24.58
CA SER A 80 8.06 27.86 -25.28
C SER A 80 7.49 27.73 -26.70
N VAL A 81 6.21 28.00 -26.89
CA VAL A 81 5.51 27.91 -28.19
C VAL A 81 5.88 29.02 -29.13
N LEU A 82 6.28 30.19 -28.65
CA LEU A 82 6.79 31.29 -29.50
C LEU A 82 8.20 31.00 -30.05
N GLY A 83 8.98 30.19 -29.36
CA GLY A 83 10.39 29.92 -29.70
C GLY A 83 10.63 29.48 -31.15
N PRO A 84 9.92 28.45 -31.67
CA PRO A 84 10.13 27.97 -33.03
C PRO A 84 9.85 29.01 -34.12
N LYS A 85 8.85 29.87 -33.92
CA LYS A 85 8.50 30.96 -34.88
C LYS A 85 9.63 31.99 -34.92
N ILE A 86 10.15 32.41 -33.76
CA ILE A 86 11.22 33.41 -33.69
C ILE A 86 12.55 32.78 -34.18
N LEU A 87 12.81 31.51 -33.89
CA LEU A 87 13.97 30.80 -34.46
C LEU A 87 13.88 30.69 -35.98
N GLY A 88 12.69 30.55 -36.54
CA GLY A 88 12.45 30.61 -37.99
C GLY A 88 12.90 31.94 -38.61
N GLN A 89 12.75 33.06 -37.89
CA GLN A 89 13.28 34.39 -38.33
C GLN A 89 14.81 34.40 -38.45
N ALA A 90 15.51 33.72 -37.50
CA ALA A 90 16.95 33.56 -37.60
C ALA A 90 17.37 32.82 -38.88
N THR A 91 16.60 31.76 -39.25
CA THR A 91 16.83 31.02 -40.49
C THR A 91 16.60 31.93 -41.72
N ASN A 92 15.56 32.77 -41.72
CA ASN A 92 15.32 33.72 -42.81
C ASN A 92 16.48 34.70 -42.93
N ILE A 93 16.99 35.32 -41.82
CA ILE A 93 18.12 36.25 -41.85
C ILE A 93 19.36 35.57 -42.48
N ILE A 94 19.63 34.33 -42.17
CA ILE A 94 20.76 33.56 -42.73
C ILE A 94 20.59 33.34 -44.24
N VAL A 95 19.38 32.89 -44.64
CA VAL A 95 19.08 32.61 -46.06
C VAL A 95 19.09 33.89 -46.88
N ASP A 96 18.34 34.89 -46.42
CA ASP A 96 18.24 36.18 -47.10
C ASP A 96 19.62 36.84 -47.26
N GLY A 97 20.45 36.87 -46.24
CA GLY A 97 21.82 37.39 -46.27
C GLY A 97 22.76 36.58 -47.17
N SER A 98 22.63 35.22 -47.18
CA SER A 98 23.44 34.33 -48.03
C SER A 98 23.13 34.54 -49.53
N VAL A 99 21.84 34.66 -49.87
CA VAL A 99 21.36 34.89 -51.20
C VAL A 99 21.73 36.34 -51.63
N SER A 100 21.48 37.31 -50.76
CA SER A 100 21.83 38.76 -51.02
C SER A 100 23.31 38.95 -51.34
N LYS A 101 24.22 38.23 -50.71
CA LYS A 101 25.67 38.26 -50.97
C LYS A 101 26.04 37.80 -52.37
N GLN A 102 25.25 36.93 -52.97
CA GLN A 102 25.50 36.39 -54.33
C GLN A 102 24.96 37.32 -55.44
N LEU A 103 24.13 38.29 -55.05
CA LEU A 103 23.58 39.24 -55.99
C LEU A 103 24.51 40.47 -56.16
N PRO A 104 24.55 41.07 -57.41
CA PRO A 104 25.38 42.25 -57.66
C PRO A 104 24.99 43.43 -56.76
N ALA A 105 26.03 44.11 -56.22
CA ALA A 105 25.81 45.33 -55.45
C ALA A 105 25.25 46.46 -56.29
N GLY A 106 24.31 47.24 -55.77
CA GLY A 106 23.70 48.37 -56.46
C GLY A 106 22.48 48.07 -57.31
N VAL A 107 22.06 46.81 -57.40
CA VAL A 107 20.81 46.40 -58.07
C VAL A 107 19.70 46.26 -57.01
N THR A 108 18.46 46.70 -57.32
CA THR A 108 17.34 46.51 -56.42
C THR A 108 16.77 45.12 -56.52
N LYS A 109 16.14 44.60 -55.45
CA LYS A 109 15.40 43.32 -55.46
C LYS A 109 14.48 43.22 -56.65
N GLN A 110 13.72 44.26 -56.96
CA GLN A 110 12.80 44.26 -58.07
C GLN A 110 13.48 44.09 -59.44
N GLN A 111 14.61 44.79 -59.66
CA GLN A 111 15.40 44.63 -60.89
C GLN A 111 15.96 43.20 -61.10
N VAL A 112 16.34 42.54 -60.01
CA VAL A 112 16.77 41.12 -60.09
C VAL A 112 15.59 40.22 -60.48
N ILE A 113 14.42 40.43 -59.85
CA ILE A 113 13.22 39.68 -60.16
C ILE A 113 12.76 39.88 -61.61
N ASP A 114 12.70 41.13 -62.08
CA ASP A 114 12.31 41.46 -63.42
C ASP A 114 13.29 40.93 -64.48
N GLY A 115 14.59 41.00 -64.17
CA GLY A 115 15.64 40.40 -65.02
C GLY A 115 15.55 38.90 -65.15
N LEU A 116 15.16 38.19 -64.10
CA LEU A 116 14.92 36.72 -64.11
C LEU A 116 13.66 36.40 -64.90
N LYS A 117 12.56 37.15 -64.69
CA LYS A 117 11.34 36.98 -65.47
C LYS A 117 11.55 37.23 -66.98
N ALA A 118 12.36 38.25 -67.34
CA ALA A 118 12.72 38.51 -68.73
C ALA A 118 13.53 37.39 -69.37
N LYS A 119 14.31 36.64 -68.58
CA LYS A 119 15.05 35.44 -69.00
C LYS A 119 14.20 34.15 -69.02
N GLY A 120 12.94 34.22 -68.64
CA GLY A 120 12.05 33.06 -68.61
C GLY A 120 12.18 32.23 -67.31
N ASP A 121 13.02 32.60 -66.38
CA ASP A 121 13.19 31.87 -65.09
C ASP A 121 12.20 32.43 -64.04
N THR A 122 10.93 32.15 -64.25
CA THR A 122 9.85 32.57 -63.35
C THR A 122 9.93 31.88 -61.99
N LYS A 123 10.42 30.63 -61.92
CA LYS A 123 10.51 29.89 -60.67
C LYS A 123 11.52 30.55 -59.69
N THR A 124 12.70 30.91 -60.18
CA THR A 124 13.72 31.59 -59.35
C THR A 124 13.24 33.01 -59.00
N ALA A 125 12.53 33.71 -59.93
CA ALA A 125 11.96 35.00 -59.65
C ALA A 125 10.88 34.94 -58.54
N ASP A 126 9.99 33.96 -58.55
CA ASP A 126 8.96 33.76 -57.52
C ASP A 126 9.62 33.40 -56.16
N LEU A 127 10.63 32.52 -56.14
CA LEU A 127 11.35 32.20 -54.92
C LEU A 127 12.06 33.42 -54.32
N LEU A 128 12.73 34.24 -55.16
CA LEU A 128 13.39 35.47 -54.68
C LEU A 128 12.40 36.53 -54.23
N SER A 129 11.17 36.53 -54.79
CA SER A 129 10.13 37.47 -54.36
C SER A 129 9.72 37.30 -52.89
N GLY A 130 9.76 36.06 -52.40
CA GLY A 130 9.46 35.70 -50.99
C GLY A 130 10.59 36.04 -49.99
N LEU A 131 11.82 36.31 -50.45
CA LEU A 131 12.97 36.60 -49.59
C LEU A 131 13.13 38.10 -49.34
N ASP A 132 13.67 38.52 -48.20
CA ASP A 132 14.01 39.91 -47.88
C ASP A 132 15.48 40.20 -48.32
N LEU A 133 15.61 40.57 -49.63
CA LEU A 133 16.91 40.68 -50.28
C LEU A 133 17.46 42.09 -50.24
N HIS A 134 18.67 42.21 -49.84
CA HIS A 134 19.50 43.45 -49.87
C HIS A 134 20.77 43.13 -50.73
N PRO A 135 20.66 43.25 -52.08
CA PRO A 135 21.74 42.83 -52.97
C PRO A 135 23.08 43.46 -52.62
N GLY A 136 24.13 42.65 -52.59
CA GLY A 136 25.48 43.07 -52.21
C GLY A 136 25.75 43.06 -50.72
N HIS A 137 24.77 42.83 -49.85
CA HIS A 137 24.94 42.75 -48.40
C HIS A 137 25.00 41.26 -48.00
N GLY A 138 25.83 40.96 -46.99
CA GLY A 138 25.92 39.61 -46.41
C GLY A 138 24.92 39.41 -45.30
N ILE A 139 25.13 38.36 -44.50
CA ILE A 139 24.32 38.01 -43.33
C ILE A 139 24.44 39.16 -42.30
N ASP A 140 23.29 39.67 -41.84
CA ASP A 140 23.25 40.61 -40.72
C ASP A 140 23.45 39.85 -39.38
N PHE A 141 24.71 39.77 -38.94
CA PHE A 141 25.06 39.08 -37.70
C PHE A 141 24.50 39.83 -36.47
N SER A 142 24.27 41.14 -36.55
CA SER A 142 23.71 41.90 -35.42
C SER A 142 22.23 41.53 -35.20
N ALA A 143 21.43 41.53 -36.27
CA ALA A 143 20.06 41.05 -36.22
C ALA A 143 19.95 39.57 -35.83
N LEU A 144 20.86 38.74 -36.33
CA LEU A 144 20.92 37.29 -35.99
C LEU A 144 21.22 37.09 -34.50
N GLN A 145 22.21 37.79 -33.93
CA GLN A 145 22.53 37.74 -32.52
C GLN A 145 21.36 38.21 -31.64
N LEU A 146 20.67 39.26 -32.04
CA LEU A 146 19.51 39.78 -31.32
C LEU A 146 18.40 38.69 -31.27
N VAL A 147 18.05 38.10 -32.40
CA VAL A 147 17.01 37.06 -32.50
C VAL A 147 17.39 35.83 -31.70
N LEU A 148 18.63 35.35 -31.81
CA LEU A 148 19.10 34.20 -31.03
C LEU A 148 19.13 34.51 -29.53
N GLY A 149 19.52 35.76 -29.15
CA GLY A 149 19.44 36.20 -27.76
C GLY A 149 18.04 36.23 -27.20
N ILE A 150 17.06 36.68 -27.99
CA ILE A 150 15.62 36.63 -27.62
C ILE A 150 15.17 35.23 -27.44
N VAL A 151 15.46 34.30 -28.37
CA VAL A 151 15.10 32.89 -28.28
C VAL A 151 15.69 32.23 -27.02
N LEU A 152 16.96 32.52 -26.73
CA LEU A 152 17.63 32.02 -25.54
C LEU A 152 16.92 32.50 -24.26
N LEU A 153 16.62 33.79 -24.18
CA LEU A 153 15.89 34.35 -23.04
C LEU A 153 14.50 33.76 -22.88
N LEU A 154 13.75 33.60 -23.98
CA LEU A 154 12.42 32.95 -23.96
C LEU A 154 12.50 31.54 -23.38
N TYR A 155 13.45 30.72 -23.83
CA TYR A 155 13.60 29.36 -23.30
C TYR A 155 14.08 29.32 -21.85
N VAL A 156 14.98 30.24 -21.46
CA VAL A 156 15.41 30.38 -20.06
C VAL A 156 14.22 30.72 -19.17
N PHE A 157 13.43 31.75 -19.53
CA PHE A 157 12.24 32.13 -18.74
C PHE A 157 11.17 31.03 -18.76
N ALA A 158 10.93 30.36 -19.90
CA ALA A 158 10.01 29.22 -19.98
C ALA A 158 10.44 28.11 -19.02
N SER A 159 11.74 27.79 -18.98
CA SER A 159 12.30 26.78 -18.09
C SER A 159 12.19 27.17 -16.60
N VAL A 160 12.48 28.43 -16.27
CA VAL A 160 12.36 28.95 -14.90
C VAL A 160 10.90 28.90 -14.42
N PHE A 161 9.95 29.32 -15.27
CA PHE A 161 8.52 29.26 -14.93
C PHE A 161 8.03 27.80 -14.80
N GLY A 162 8.47 26.92 -15.69
CA GLY A 162 8.15 25.48 -15.58
C GLY A 162 8.73 24.83 -14.33
N TRP A 163 9.98 25.17 -13.98
CA TRP A 163 10.60 24.71 -12.73
C TRP A 163 9.85 25.22 -11.49
N LEU A 164 9.53 26.53 -11.46
CA LEU A 164 8.79 27.14 -10.35
C LEU A 164 7.38 26.55 -10.23
N GLN A 165 6.69 26.33 -11.36
CA GLN A 165 5.41 25.64 -11.42
C GLN A 165 5.50 24.25 -10.77
N GLY A 166 6.48 23.43 -11.16
CA GLY A 166 6.68 22.09 -10.61
C GLY A 166 6.98 22.11 -9.12
N TYR A 167 7.83 23.03 -8.66
CA TYR A 167 8.15 23.20 -7.25
C TYR A 167 6.93 23.56 -6.39
N LEU A 168 6.14 24.55 -6.83
CA LEU A 168 4.94 24.98 -6.12
C LEU A 168 3.86 23.88 -6.11
N LEU A 169 3.68 23.20 -7.25
CA LEU A 169 2.72 22.10 -7.35
C LEU A 169 3.10 20.93 -6.43
N SER A 170 4.38 20.59 -6.36
CA SER A 170 4.85 19.55 -5.41
C SER A 170 4.52 19.94 -3.97
N GLY A 171 4.73 21.22 -3.59
CA GLY A 171 4.36 21.74 -2.28
C GLY A 171 2.86 21.63 -1.98
N VAL A 172 2.01 21.97 -2.94
CA VAL A 172 0.54 21.83 -2.84
C VAL A 172 0.14 20.37 -2.63
N THR A 173 0.69 19.48 -3.45
CA THR A 173 0.40 18.04 -3.36
C THR A 173 0.81 17.48 -2.01
N GLN A 174 2.05 17.75 -1.54
CA GLN A 174 2.55 17.24 -0.27
C GLN A 174 1.75 17.76 0.94
N ARG A 175 1.37 19.05 0.96
CA ARG A 175 0.49 19.58 2.03
C ARG A 175 -0.89 18.95 2.02
N THR A 176 -1.42 18.64 0.84
CA THR A 176 -2.72 17.95 0.74
C THR A 176 -2.61 16.51 1.23
N MET A 177 -1.52 15.80 0.90
CA MET A 177 -1.28 14.44 1.40
C MET A 177 -1.03 14.41 2.91
N LEU A 178 -0.31 15.39 3.45
CA LEU A 178 -0.14 15.53 4.90
C LEU A 178 -1.49 15.60 5.63
N ARG A 179 -2.40 16.45 5.14
CA ARG A 179 -3.77 16.56 5.71
C ARG A 179 -4.55 15.27 5.54
N LEU A 180 -4.48 14.63 4.36
CA LEU A 180 -5.20 13.39 4.12
C LEU A 180 -4.72 12.26 5.04
N ARG A 181 -3.40 12.14 5.25
CA ARG A 181 -2.84 11.15 6.19
C ARG A 181 -3.27 11.44 7.63
N ALA A 182 -3.27 12.69 8.05
CA ALA A 182 -3.75 13.08 9.38
C ALA A 182 -5.24 12.77 9.57
N ASP A 183 -6.08 13.04 8.56
CA ASP A 183 -7.52 12.72 8.60
C ASP A 183 -7.74 11.20 8.70
N VAL A 184 -6.97 10.40 7.95
CA VAL A 184 -7.05 8.93 7.97
C VAL A 184 -6.61 8.39 9.31
N GLU A 185 -5.50 8.88 9.88
CA GLU A 185 -4.99 8.48 11.19
C GLU A 185 -6.01 8.79 12.29
N ALA A 186 -6.54 10.01 12.30
CA ALA A 186 -7.57 10.40 13.25
C ALA A 186 -8.86 9.56 13.10
N LYS A 187 -9.19 9.16 11.86
CA LYS A 187 -10.34 8.30 11.59
C LYS A 187 -10.15 6.89 12.12
N ILE A 188 -8.97 6.29 11.92
CA ILE A 188 -8.65 4.94 12.41
C ILE A 188 -8.89 4.83 13.91
N HIS A 189 -8.49 5.83 14.69
CA HIS A 189 -8.71 5.84 16.15
C HIS A 189 -10.19 5.97 16.57
N ARG A 190 -11.07 6.42 15.67
CA ARG A 190 -12.51 6.54 15.93
C ARG A 190 -13.34 5.38 15.37
N LEU A 191 -12.72 4.47 14.63
CA LEU A 191 -13.42 3.31 14.08
C LEU A 191 -13.71 2.28 15.17
N PRO A 192 -14.88 1.61 15.14
CA PRO A 192 -15.20 0.51 16.04
C PRO A 192 -14.36 -0.73 15.72
N LEU A 193 -14.14 -1.59 16.71
CA LEU A 193 -13.36 -2.83 16.52
C LEU A 193 -14.00 -3.75 15.45
N THR A 194 -15.33 -3.72 15.34
CA THR A 194 -16.11 -4.44 14.31
C THR A 194 -15.62 -4.16 12.87
N TYR A 195 -15.11 -2.93 12.61
CA TYR A 195 -14.57 -2.58 11.30
C TYR A 195 -13.27 -3.35 11.01
N PHE A 196 -12.40 -3.49 12.01
CA PHE A 196 -11.13 -4.21 11.91
C PHE A 196 -11.33 -5.72 11.79
N ASP A 197 -12.37 -6.28 12.44
CA ASP A 197 -12.71 -7.70 12.35
C ASP A 197 -13.22 -8.09 10.95
N LYS A 198 -13.96 -7.18 10.31
CA LYS A 198 -14.54 -7.40 8.97
C LYS A 198 -13.56 -7.10 7.84
N THR A 199 -12.53 -6.30 8.09
CA THR A 199 -11.59 -5.85 7.07
C THR A 199 -10.24 -6.54 7.24
N PRO A 200 -9.72 -7.24 6.22
CA PRO A 200 -8.40 -7.86 6.30
C PRO A 200 -7.30 -6.82 6.63
N ARG A 201 -6.44 -7.14 7.60
CA ARG A 201 -5.36 -6.24 8.05
C ARG A 201 -4.49 -5.70 6.91
N GLY A 202 -4.17 -6.57 5.92
CA GLY A 202 -3.38 -6.19 4.76
C GLY A 202 -4.08 -5.18 3.85
N GLU A 203 -5.41 -5.25 3.74
CA GLU A 203 -6.21 -4.30 2.97
C GLU A 203 -6.23 -2.92 3.63
N LEU A 204 -6.46 -2.87 4.94
CA LEU A 204 -6.42 -1.62 5.71
C LEU A 204 -5.05 -0.94 5.59
N LEU A 205 -3.97 -1.71 5.79
CA LEU A 205 -2.60 -1.20 5.66
C LEU A 205 -2.34 -0.67 4.24
N SER A 206 -2.82 -1.37 3.21
CA SER A 206 -2.70 -0.92 1.81
C SER A 206 -3.45 0.39 1.56
N ARG A 207 -4.64 0.57 2.14
CA ARG A 207 -5.42 1.83 2.03
C ARG A 207 -4.69 3.02 2.65
N VAL A 208 -4.02 2.81 3.79
CA VAL A 208 -3.31 3.86 4.55
C VAL A 208 -1.96 4.22 3.92
N THR A 209 -1.29 3.26 3.27
CA THR A 209 0.04 3.46 2.68
C THR A 209 -0.02 3.58 1.16
N ASN A 210 -0.24 2.45 0.47
CA ASN A 210 -0.13 2.37 -0.98
C ASN A 210 -1.15 3.26 -1.71
N ASP A 211 -2.41 3.31 -1.23
CA ASP A 211 -3.44 4.10 -1.89
C ASP A 211 -3.18 5.60 -1.75
N ILE A 212 -2.75 6.07 -0.59
CA ILE A 212 -2.40 7.49 -0.40
C ILE A 212 -1.19 7.87 -1.25
N ASP A 213 -0.18 6.98 -1.36
CA ASP A 213 0.99 7.23 -2.21
C ASP A 213 0.61 7.23 -3.70
N ASN A 214 -0.29 6.34 -4.13
CA ASN A 214 -0.82 6.32 -5.49
C ASN A 214 -1.64 7.58 -5.81
N ILE A 215 -2.45 8.07 -4.87
CA ILE A 215 -3.15 9.37 -4.99
C ILE A 215 -2.12 10.50 -5.16
N SER A 216 -1.07 10.53 -4.33
CA SER A 216 -0.03 11.56 -4.38
C SER A 216 0.67 11.58 -5.74
N GLN A 217 1.12 10.42 -6.21
CA GLN A 217 1.80 10.27 -7.50
C GLN A 217 0.88 10.64 -8.67
N SER A 218 -0.34 10.11 -8.66
CA SER A 218 -1.34 10.37 -9.69
C SER A 218 -1.71 11.86 -9.75
N LEU A 219 -1.95 12.49 -8.60
CA LEU A 219 -2.31 13.90 -8.51
C LEU A 219 -1.17 14.79 -9.02
N GLN A 220 0.06 14.56 -8.55
CA GLN A 220 1.23 15.35 -8.96
C GLN A 220 1.50 15.22 -10.46
N GLN A 221 1.50 14.00 -10.98
CA GLN A 221 1.83 13.76 -12.38
C GLN A 221 0.70 14.24 -13.32
N THR A 222 -0.55 13.98 -12.95
CA THR A 222 -1.71 14.40 -13.77
C THR A 222 -1.83 15.93 -13.79
N MET A 223 -1.77 16.61 -12.64
CA MET A 223 -1.91 18.07 -12.61
C MET A 223 -0.75 18.78 -13.33
N SER A 224 0.48 18.30 -13.19
CA SER A 224 1.63 18.89 -13.85
C SER A 224 1.55 18.72 -15.38
N GLN A 225 1.36 17.50 -15.83
CA GLN A 225 1.46 17.17 -17.25
C GLN A 225 0.19 17.47 -18.04
N LEU A 226 -1.00 17.28 -17.46
CA LEU A 226 -2.26 17.51 -18.16
C LEU A 226 -2.38 18.98 -18.59
N ILE A 227 -2.11 19.90 -17.65
CA ILE A 227 -2.20 21.35 -17.93
C ILE A 227 -1.19 21.73 -19.00
N VAL A 228 0.09 21.34 -18.84
CA VAL A 228 1.15 21.69 -19.78
C VAL A 228 0.91 21.08 -21.14
N ASN A 229 0.54 19.80 -21.22
CA ASN A 229 0.31 19.11 -22.49
C ASN A 229 -0.89 19.67 -23.24
N LEU A 230 -1.99 19.93 -22.53
CA LEU A 230 -3.19 20.51 -23.15
C LEU A 230 -2.92 21.92 -23.70
N LEU A 231 -2.27 22.76 -22.90
CA LEU A 231 -1.90 24.11 -23.32
C LEU A 231 -0.89 24.09 -24.49
N THR A 232 0.08 23.15 -24.46
CA THR A 232 1.04 22.99 -25.55
C THR A 232 0.35 22.59 -26.86
N VAL A 233 -0.55 21.58 -26.81
CA VAL A 233 -1.31 21.16 -27.97
C VAL A 233 -2.12 22.30 -28.57
N VAL A 234 -2.86 23.04 -27.74
CA VAL A 234 -3.64 24.20 -28.16
C VAL A 234 -2.74 25.31 -28.69
N GLY A 235 -1.69 25.69 -27.98
CA GLY A 235 -0.78 26.76 -28.38
C GLY A 235 -0.03 26.47 -29.68
N VAL A 236 0.47 25.25 -29.84
CA VAL A 236 1.13 24.78 -31.08
C VAL A 236 0.16 24.79 -32.23
N LEU A 237 -1.06 24.29 -32.06
CA LEU A 237 -2.09 24.27 -33.10
C LEU A 237 -2.43 25.69 -33.56
N VAL A 238 -2.64 26.63 -32.64
CA VAL A 238 -2.88 28.02 -32.93
C VAL A 238 -1.72 28.61 -33.75
N MET A 239 -0.48 28.39 -33.35
CA MET A 239 0.68 28.91 -34.08
C MET A 239 0.82 28.30 -35.49
N MET A 240 0.52 27.00 -35.63
CA MET A 240 0.52 26.36 -36.96
C MET A 240 -0.52 26.99 -37.91
N PHE A 241 -1.75 27.25 -37.42
CA PHE A 241 -2.78 27.91 -38.21
C PHE A 241 -2.43 29.36 -38.55
N VAL A 242 -1.77 30.09 -37.66
CA VAL A 242 -1.27 31.45 -37.89
C VAL A 242 -0.21 31.47 -38.99
N ILE A 243 0.65 30.46 -39.09
CA ILE A 243 1.72 30.39 -40.10
C ILE A 243 1.14 29.92 -41.44
N SER A 244 0.48 28.77 -41.48
CA SER A 244 -0.09 28.20 -42.67
C SER A 244 -1.24 27.25 -42.34
N PRO A 245 -2.50 27.63 -42.66
CA PRO A 245 -3.65 26.77 -42.46
C PRO A 245 -3.53 25.42 -43.18
N LEU A 246 -2.94 25.39 -44.38
CA LEU A 246 -2.75 24.17 -45.16
C LEU A 246 -1.81 23.19 -44.46
N LEU A 247 -0.64 23.67 -44.02
CA LEU A 247 0.32 22.81 -43.32
C LEU A 247 -0.21 22.38 -41.92
N ALA A 248 -1.01 23.23 -41.26
CA ALA A 248 -1.69 22.89 -40.01
C ALA A 248 -2.68 21.73 -40.19
N VAL A 249 -3.51 21.77 -41.27
CA VAL A 249 -4.44 20.68 -41.58
C VAL A 249 -3.69 19.37 -41.89
N ILE A 250 -2.59 19.44 -42.67
CA ILE A 250 -1.75 18.25 -42.96
C ILE A 250 -1.23 17.66 -41.65
N ALA A 251 -0.71 18.49 -40.74
CA ALA A 251 -0.26 18.01 -39.44
C ALA A 251 -1.41 17.43 -38.60
N LEU A 252 -2.62 18.04 -38.65
CA LEU A 252 -3.78 17.56 -37.89
C LEU A 252 -4.24 16.16 -38.33
N VAL A 253 -4.05 15.79 -39.64
CA VAL A 253 -4.35 14.45 -40.15
C VAL A 253 -3.51 13.35 -39.43
N THR A 254 -2.38 13.72 -38.86
CA THR A 254 -1.59 12.78 -38.03
C THR A 254 -2.38 12.21 -36.85
N VAL A 255 -3.28 13.03 -36.26
CA VAL A 255 -4.02 12.66 -35.02
C VAL A 255 -4.91 11.43 -35.23
N PRO A 256 -5.84 11.40 -36.17
CA PRO A 256 -6.68 10.23 -36.39
C PRO A 256 -5.87 9.00 -36.83
N ILE A 257 -4.76 9.18 -37.56
CA ILE A 257 -3.89 8.07 -37.99
C ILE A 257 -3.19 7.45 -36.77
N THR A 258 -2.52 8.27 -35.96
CA THR A 258 -1.82 7.80 -34.77
C THR A 258 -2.77 7.20 -33.72
N LEU A 259 -3.94 7.82 -33.52
CA LEU A 259 -4.97 7.29 -32.64
C LEU A 259 -5.50 5.93 -33.13
N GLY A 260 -5.76 5.80 -34.42
CA GLY A 260 -6.21 4.55 -35.04
C GLY A 260 -5.18 3.42 -34.87
N ILE A 261 -3.91 3.70 -35.13
CA ILE A 261 -2.80 2.74 -34.94
C ILE A 261 -2.68 2.36 -33.45
N THR A 262 -2.68 3.34 -32.55
CA THR A 262 -2.57 3.11 -31.12
C THR A 262 -3.72 2.26 -30.58
N VAL A 263 -4.95 2.55 -30.98
CA VAL A 263 -6.13 1.76 -30.59
C VAL A 263 -6.08 0.34 -31.16
N ALA A 264 -5.67 0.19 -32.42
CA ALA A 264 -5.55 -1.12 -33.05
C ALA A 264 -4.51 -2.02 -32.35
N ILE A 265 -3.31 -1.47 -32.11
CA ILE A 265 -2.24 -2.18 -31.38
C ILE A 265 -2.66 -2.42 -29.93
N GLY A 266 -3.25 -1.42 -29.26
CA GLY A 266 -3.72 -1.49 -27.88
C GLY A 266 -4.75 -2.60 -27.66
N LYS A 267 -5.78 -2.70 -28.52
CA LYS A 267 -6.76 -3.78 -28.46
C LYS A 267 -6.14 -5.16 -28.63
N ARG A 268 -5.10 -5.27 -29.48
CA ARG A 268 -4.42 -6.54 -29.74
C ARG A 268 -3.47 -6.94 -28.60
N SER A 269 -2.78 -5.97 -28.01
CA SER A 269 -1.88 -6.20 -26.86
C SER A 269 -2.64 -6.47 -25.56
N GLN A 270 -3.82 -5.86 -25.37
CA GLN A 270 -4.64 -6.03 -24.17
C GLN A 270 -4.94 -7.50 -23.87
N LYS A 271 -5.25 -8.31 -24.89
CA LYS A 271 -5.50 -9.75 -24.72
C LYS A 271 -4.28 -10.48 -24.15
N GLN A 272 -3.09 -10.12 -24.63
CA GLN A 272 -1.83 -10.70 -24.15
C GLN A 272 -1.47 -10.21 -22.74
N PHE A 273 -1.73 -8.96 -22.42
CA PHE A 273 -1.55 -8.46 -21.07
C PHE A 273 -2.45 -9.17 -20.07
N VAL A 274 -3.73 -9.39 -20.38
CA VAL A 274 -4.63 -10.17 -19.51
C VAL A 274 -4.08 -11.59 -19.28
N ALA A 275 -3.56 -12.25 -20.32
CA ALA A 275 -2.92 -13.55 -20.17
C ALA A 275 -1.66 -13.48 -19.31
N GLN A 276 -0.79 -12.49 -19.53
CA GLN A 276 0.41 -12.24 -18.71
C GLN A 276 0.03 -12.10 -17.23
N TRP A 277 -1.00 -11.30 -16.89
CA TRP A 277 -1.44 -11.12 -15.50
C TRP A 277 -1.90 -12.42 -14.86
N LYS A 278 -2.71 -13.21 -15.61
CA LYS A 278 -3.17 -14.52 -15.16
C LYS A 278 -1.99 -15.44 -14.84
N HIS A 279 -1.01 -15.54 -15.76
CA HIS A 279 0.17 -16.40 -15.56
C HIS A 279 1.10 -15.86 -14.47
N THR A 280 1.23 -14.54 -14.30
CA THR A 280 1.97 -13.94 -13.17
C THR A 280 1.32 -14.32 -11.83
N GLY A 281 -0.01 -14.24 -11.72
CA GLY A 281 -0.73 -14.67 -10.52
C GLY A 281 -0.52 -16.15 -10.22
N ALA A 282 -0.61 -17.01 -11.23
CA ALA A 282 -0.40 -18.45 -11.08
C ALA A 282 1.05 -18.81 -10.69
N LEU A 283 2.04 -18.07 -11.21
CA LEU A 283 3.44 -18.25 -10.83
C LEU A 283 3.72 -17.77 -9.41
N ASN A 284 3.16 -16.62 -9.00
CA ASN A 284 3.30 -16.11 -7.64
C ASN A 284 2.69 -17.06 -6.61
N ALA A 285 1.51 -17.63 -6.89
CA ALA A 285 0.90 -18.64 -6.02
C ALA A 285 1.79 -19.89 -5.88
N GLN A 286 2.42 -20.33 -6.99
CA GLN A 286 3.37 -21.47 -6.95
C GLN A 286 4.63 -21.15 -6.13
N ILE A 287 5.14 -19.92 -6.22
CA ILE A 287 6.30 -19.46 -5.44
C ILE A 287 5.93 -19.42 -3.95
N GLU A 288 4.77 -18.86 -3.61
CA GLU A 288 4.28 -18.76 -2.24
C GLU A 288 4.07 -20.15 -1.61
N GLU A 289 3.45 -21.08 -2.36
CA GLU A 289 3.26 -22.47 -1.93
C GLU A 289 4.61 -23.17 -1.72
N GLY A 290 5.52 -23.06 -2.69
CA GLY A 290 6.85 -23.67 -2.61
C GLY A 290 7.73 -23.08 -1.50
N TYR A 291 7.59 -21.78 -1.21
CA TYR A 291 8.30 -21.11 -0.13
C TYR A 291 7.73 -21.50 1.24
N THR A 292 6.43 -21.43 1.41
CA THR A 292 5.74 -21.79 2.66
C THR A 292 5.95 -23.28 2.99
N GLY A 293 5.86 -24.15 1.97
CA GLY A 293 6.09 -25.59 2.09
C GLY A 293 7.56 -26.04 1.98
N HIS A 294 8.55 -25.10 1.98
CA HIS A 294 9.93 -25.42 1.67
C HIS A 294 10.56 -26.52 2.57
N SER A 295 10.22 -26.54 3.86
CA SER A 295 10.64 -27.58 4.79
C SER A 295 10.13 -28.95 4.37
N LEU A 296 8.86 -29.05 3.95
CA LEU A 296 8.24 -30.29 3.45
C LEU A 296 8.90 -30.75 2.15
N VAL A 297 9.13 -29.82 1.20
CA VAL A 297 9.84 -30.14 -0.05
C VAL A 297 11.21 -30.74 0.22
N LYS A 298 11.94 -30.21 1.21
CA LYS A 298 13.25 -30.74 1.62
C LYS A 298 13.14 -32.13 2.28
N VAL A 299 12.24 -32.28 3.24
CA VAL A 299 12.07 -33.55 3.98
C VAL A 299 11.68 -34.69 3.05
N PHE A 300 10.78 -34.43 2.09
CA PHE A 300 10.31 -35.45 1.13
C PHE A 300 11.14 -35.54 -0.14
N GLY A 301 12.19 -34.73 -0.31
CA GLY A 301 13.09 -34.76 -1.48
C GLY A 301 12.46 -34.38 -2.82
N ARG A 302 11.34 -33.63 -2.83
CA ARG A 302 10.54 -33.30 -4.02
C ARG A 302 10.99 -32.03 -4.76
N HIS A 303 12.28 -31.70 -4.73
CA HIS A 303 12.81 -30.51 -5.39
C HIS A 303 12.55 -30.50 -6.90
N GLN A 304 12.78 -31.64 -7.56
CA GLN A 304 12.65 -31.74 -9.03
C GLN A 304 11.20 -31.50 -9.50
N GLU A 305 10.22 -31.99 -8.77
CA GLU A 305 8.78 -31.79 -9.10
C GLU A 305 8.39 -30.32 -8.98
N VAL A 306 8.82 -29.65 -7.89
CA VAL A 306 8.56 -28.22 -7.68
C VAL A 306 9.26 -27.36 -8.74
N GLU A 307 10.49 -27.70 -9.10
CA GLU A 307 11.26 -27.00 -10.15
C GLU A 307 10.62 -27.18 -11.54
N GLN A 308 10.18 -28.39 -11.88
CA GLN A 308 9.48 -28.64 -13.15
C GLN A 308 8.14 -27.90 -13.21
N ALA A 309 7.36 -27.89 -12.13
CA ALA A 309 6.10 -27.14 -12.06
C ALA A 309 6.32 -25.63 -12.21
N PHE A 310 7.38 -25.11 -11.57
CA PHE A 310 7.79 -23.71 -11.73
C PHE A 310 8.21 -23.41 -13.17
N ALA A 311 9.06 -24.25 -13.76
CA ALA A 311 9.57 -24.05 -15.13
C ALA A 311 8.41 -24.03 -16.15
N ALA A 312 7.43 -24.92 -16.02
CA ALA A 312 6.27 -24.96 -16.89
C ALA A 312 5.45 -23.65 -16.83
N LYS A 313 5.12 -23.19 -15.61
CA LYS A 313 4.37 -21.94 -15.42
C LYS A 313 5.18 -20.71 -15.86
N ASN A 314 6.50 -20.71 -15.64
CA ASN A 314 7.39 -19.64 -16.10
C ASN A 314 7.46 -19.55 -17.62
N GLU A 315 7.46 -20.69 -18.32
CA GLU A 315 7.41 -20.74 -19.79
C GLU A 315 6.09 -20.17 -20.34
N GLU A 316 4.94 -20.47 -19.69
CA GLU A 316 3.64 -19.87 -20.03
C GLU A 316 3.66 -18.35 -19.84
N LEU A 317 4.22 -17.89 -18.72
CA LEU A 317 4.39 -16.47 -18.44
C LEU A 317 5.31 -15.81 -19.47
N PHE A 318 6.42 -16.45 -19.83
CA PHE A 318 7.35 -15.94 -20.85
C PHE A 318 6.64 -15.73 -22.19
N LYS A 319 5.89 -16.72 -22.69
CA LYS A 319 5.16 -16.61 -23.95
C LYS A 319 4.14 -15.47 -23.94
N ALA A 320 3.36 -15.35 -22.86
CA ALA A 320 2.37 -14.29 -22.72
C ALA A 320 3.05 -12.91 -22.62
N SER A 321 4.12 -12.80 -21.82
CA SER A 321 4.88 -11.56 -21.62
C SER A 321 5.58 -11.11 -22.89
N PHE A 322 6.23 -12.03 -23.61
CA PHE A 322 6.86 -11.73 -24.90
C PHE A 322 5.83 -11.20 -25.90
N GLY A 323 4.67 -11.87 -26.03
CA GLY A 323 3.61 -11.43 -26.92
C GLY A 323 3.06 -10.04 -26.55
N ALA A 324 2.83 -9.79 -25.25
CA ALA A 324 2.36 -8.51 -24.76
C ALA A 324 3.38 -7.38 -25.03
N GLN A 325 4.63 -7.60 -24.68
CA GLN A 325 5.70 -6.61 -24.84
C GLN A 325 6.05 -6.36 -26.31
N PHE A 326 6.13 -7.39 -27.14
CA PHE A 326 6.38 -7.23 -28.57
C PHE A 326 5.31 -6.43 -29.25
N ILE A 327 4.02 -6.77 -29.06
CA ILE A 327 2.91 -6.07 -29.70
C ILE A 327 2.84 -4.62 -29.20
N SER A 328 2.92 -4.39 -27.90
CA SER A 328 2.90 -3.03 -27.35
C SER A 328 4.12 -2.21 -27.75
N GLY A 329 5.29 -2.86 -27.85
CA GLY A 329 6.52 -2.24 -28.28
C GLY A 329 6.48 -1.68 -29.72
N LEU A 330 5.56 -2.16 -30.57
CA LEU A 330 5.36 -1.62 -31.92
C LEU A 330 4.72 -0.22 -31.93
N ILE A 331 4.10 0.24 -30.84
CA ILE A 331 3.44 1.55 -30.77
C ILE A 331 4.43 2.67 -31.10
N MET A 332 5.58 2.74 -30.39
CA MET A 332 6.54 3.83 -30.58
C MET A 332 7.16 3.86 -31.98
N PRO A 333 7.67 2.74 -32.55
CA PRO A 333 8.18 2.74 -33.93
C PRO A 333 7.10 3.15 -34.95
N SER A 334 5.86 2.69 -34.76
CA SER A 334 4.75 3.07 -35.67
C SER A 334 4.42 4.56 -35.58
N MET A 335 4.41 5.15 -34.38
CA MET A 335 4.22 6.59 -34.21
C MET A 335 5.38 7.39 -34.80
N MET A 336 6.64 6.94 -34.62
CA MET A 336 7.81 7.58 -35.25
C MET A 336 7.75 7.49 -36.77
N PHE A 337 7.32 6.36 -37.32
CA PHE A 337 7.15 6.20 -38.77
C PHE A 337 6.11 7.20 -39.33
N VAL A 338 4.93 7.28 -38.71
CA VAL A 338 3.90 8.26 -39.12
C VAL A 338 4.40 9.68 -38.98
N GLY A 339 5.08 10.02 -37.87
CA GLY A 339 5.66 11.34 -37.65
C GLY A 339 6.71 11.72 -38.72
N ASN A 340 7.55 10.78 -39.10
CA ASN A 340 8.55 10.99 -40.17
C ASN A 340 7.89 11.11 -41.54
N LEU A 341 6.83 10.35 -41.82
CA LEU A 341 6.09 10.47 -43.08
C LEU A 341 5.45 11.85 -43.21
N ILE A 342 4.81 12.33 -42.16
CA ILE A 342 4.21 13.67 -42.14
C ILE A 342 5.30 14.76 -42.24
N TYR A 343 6.44 14.58 -41.59
CA TYR A 343 7.59 15.47 -41.76
C TYR A 343 7.99 15.60 -43.24
N VAL A 344 8.08 14.47 -43.96
CA VAL A 344 8.39 14.50 -45.42
C VAL A 344 7.32 15.24 -46.19
N VAL A 345 6.04 14.96 -45.91
CA VAL A 345 4.91 15.65 -46.58
C VAL A 345 4.96 17.17 -46.34
N ILE A 346 5.18 17.59 -45.09
CA ILE A 346 5.29 19.03 -44.73
C ILE A 346 6.53 19.64 -45.38
N ALA A 347 7.65 18.95 -45.47
CA ALA A 347 8.85 19.45 -46.11
C ALA A 347 8.64 19.64 -47.61
N VAL A 348 7.98 18.69 -48.28
CA VAL A 348 7.68 18.77 -49.72
C VAL A 348 6.66 19.89 -50.03
N VAL A 349 5.49 19.87 -49.35
CA VAL A 349 4.45 20.87 -49.57
C VAL A 349 4.94 22.27 -49.15
N GLY A 350 5.60 22.37 -47.98
CA GLY A 350 6.20 23.62 -47.50
C GLY A 350 7.28 24.12 -48.48
N GLY A 351 8.16 23.25 -48.99
CA GLY A 351 9.15 23.60 -50.01
C GLY A 351 8.51 24.13 -51.31
N ILE A 352 7.40 23.52 -51.77
CA ILE A 352 6.63 24.04 -52.94
C ILE A 352 6.06 25.44 -52.62
N MET A 353 5.53 25.64 -51.38
CA MET A 353 4.99 26.94 -50.97
C MET A 353 6.09 28.02 -50.85
N VAL A 354 7.28 27.65 -50.41
CA VAL A 354 8.47 28.55 -50.38
C VAL A 354 8.88 28.91 -51.82
N ALA A 355 8.95 27.90 -52.71
CA ALA A 355 9.30 28.13 -54.12
C ALA A 355 8.27 29.03 -54.83
N GLY A 356 7.01 29.02 -54.41
CA GLY A 356 5.97 29.92 -54.87
C GLY A 356 5.90 31.27 -54.14
N GLY A 357 6.83 31.54 -53.20
CA GLY A 357 6.87 32.80 -52.43
C GLY A 357 5.73 33.01 -51.42
N SER A 358 4.97 31.95 -51.12
CA SER A 358 3.79 32.03 -50.22
C SER A 358 4.13 32.07 -48.75
N ILE A 359 5.22 31.41 -48.37
CA ILE A 359 5.74 31.34 -46.98
C ILE A 359 7.27 31.38 -47.01
N SER A 360 7.89 31.72 -45.88
CA SER A 360 9.34 31.73 -45.75
C SER A 360 9.89 30.34 -45.41
N LEU A 361 11.20 30.12 -45.65
CA LEU A 361 11.86 28.89 -45.24
C LEU A 361 11.86 28.70 -43.73
N GLY A 362 11.99 29.80 -42.96
CA GLY A 362 11.86 29.80 -41.52
C GLY A 362 10.47 29.39 -41.02
N ASP A 363 9.42 29.71 -41.79
CA ASP A 363 8.06 29.26 -41.46
C ASP A 363 7.90 27.75 -41.63
N VAL A 364 8.48 27.16 -42.67
CA VAL A 364 8.50 25.71 -42.86
C VAL A 364 9.24 25.02 -41.73
N GLN A 365 10.42 25.55 -41.35
CA GLN A 365 11.19 25.04 -40.21
C GLN A 365 10.39 25.11 -38.90
N ALA A 366 9.68 26.23 -38.65
CA ALA A 366 8.84 26.39 -37.46
C ALA A 366 7.69 25.38 -37.44
N VAL A 367 7.01 25.15 -38.57
CA VAL A 367 5.91 24.15 -38.69
C VAL A 367 6.42 22.74 -38.46
N ILE A 368 7.58 22.38 -38.99
CA ILE A 368 8.24 21.07 -38.73
C ILE A 368 8.46 20.88 -37.24
N GLN A 369 8.98 21.92 -36.56
CA GLN A 369 9.24 21.87 -35.12
C GLN A 369 7.95 21.78 -34.31
N TYR A 370 6.91 22.53 -34.69
CA TYR A 370 5.58 22.44 -34.11
C TYR A 370 4.95 21.05 -34.30
N THR A 371 5.11 20.41 -35.44
CA THR A 371 4.59 19.06 -35.67
C THR A 371 5.20 18.05 -34.68
N ARG A 372 6.48 18.15 -34.37
CA ARG A 372 7.12 17.34 -33.34
C ARG A 372 6.61 17.66 -31.93
N GLN A 373 6.47 18.95 -31.60
CA GLN A 373 5.95 19.41 -30.30
C GLN A 373 4.45 19.07 -30.11
N PHE A 374 3.70 18.83 -31.20
CA PHE A 374 2.29 18.46 -31.15
C PHE A 374 2.09 16.97 -30.87
N THR A 375 2.91 16.10 -31.49
CA THR A 375 2.70 14.64 -31.43
C THR A 375 3.03 14.06 -30.05
N GLN A 376 4.08 14.56 -29.38
CA GLN A 376 4.55 14.04 -28.09
C GLN A 376 3.52 14.22 -26.94
N PRO A 377 2.93 15.43 -26.72
CA PRO A 377 1.89 15.62 -25.71
C PRO A 377 0.64 14.78 -25.94
N LEU A 378 0.25 14.55 -27.19
CA LEU A 378 -0.89 13.69 -27.51
C LEU A 378 -0.71 12.25 -27.04
N ALA A 379 0.48 11.69 -27.24
CA ALA A 379 0.82 10.37 -26.73
C ALA A 379 0.81 10.31 -25.19
N GLN A 380 1.29 11.36 -24.52
CA GLN A 380 1.30 11.45 -23.07
C GLN A 380 -0.12 11.57 -22.48
N LEU A 381 -1.01 12.36 -23.10
CA LEU A 381 -2.41 12.48 -22.66
C LEU A 381 -3.13 11.12 -22.67
N GLY A 382 -2.82 10.25 -23.63
CA GLY A 382 -3.36 8.88 -23.67
C GLY A 382 -2.93 8.03 -22.48
N SER A 383 -1.67 8.11 -22.05
CA SER A 383 -1.17 7.34 -20.90
C SER A 383 -1.67 7.88 -19.56
N MET A 384 -1.96 9.18 -19.48
CA MET A 384 -2.45 9.83 -18.26
C MET A 384 -3.86 9.38 -17.85
N ALA A 385 -4.68 8.94 -18.80
CA ALA A 385 -6.03 8.45 -18.52
C ALA A 385 -5.99 7.25 -17.53
N ASN A 386 -5.04 6.33 -17.71
CA ASN A 386 -4.88 5.18 -16.84
C ASN A 386 -4.39 5.59 -15.44
N LEU A 387 -3.43 6.53 -15.40
CA LEU A 387 -2.90 7.05 -14.12
C LEU A 387 -3.98 7.78 -13.32
N LEU A 388 -4.77 8.61 -14.00
CA LEU A 388 -5.91 9.31 -13.38
C LEU A 388 -6.95 8.30 -12.86
N GLN A 389 -7.26 7.27 -13.63
CA GLN A 389 -8.20 6.23 -13.22
C GLN A 389 -7.70 5.47 -11.99
N SER A 390 -6.42 5.11 -11.94
CA SER A 390 -5.79 4.46 -10.77
C SER A 390 -5.84 5.37 -9.53
N GLY A 391 -5.46 6.65 -9.67
CA GLY A 391 -5.49 7.59 -8.56
C GLY A 391 -6.91 7.86 -8.02
N VAL A 392 -7.92 7.90 -8.91
CA VAL A 392 -9.31 8.06 -8.49
C VAL A 392 -9.83 6.79 -7.80
N ALA A 393 -9.46 5.58 -8.26
CA ALA A 393 -9.82 4.33 -7.60
C ALA A 393 -9.21 4.23 -6.19
N SER A 394 -7.94 4.58 -6.05
CA SER A 394 -7.30 4.67 -4.72
C SER A 394 -7.97 5.72 -3.82
N SER A 395 -8.37 6.87 -4.40
CA SER A 395 -9.12 7.89 -3.65
C SER A 395 -10.47 7.38 -3.17
N GLU A 396 -11.17 6.58 -3.97
CA GLU A 396 -12.46 5.97 -3.62
C GLU A 396 -12.30 5.06 -2.39
N ARG A 397 -11.29 4.18 -2.35
CA ARG A 397 -11.01 3.30 -1.20
C ARG A 397 -10.62 4.08 0.07
N VAL A 398 -9.81 5.13 -0.06
CA VAL A 398 -9.45 5.98 1.08
C VAL A 398 -10.68 6.76 1.58
N PHE A 399 -11.55 7.23 0.69
CA PHE A 399 -12.78 7.92 1.09
C PHE A 399 -13.80 6.97 1.71
N GLU A 400 -13.87 5.71 1.27
CA GLU A 400 -14.67 4.67 1.92
C GLU A 400 -14.25 4.47 3.38
N LEU A 401 -12.94 4.43 3.66
CA LEU A 401 -12.43 4.39 5.02
C LEU A 401 -12.81 5.65 5.82
N LEU A 402 -12.70 6.84 5.23
CA LEU A 402 -13.05 8.09 5.89
C LEU A 402 -14.56 8.23 6.17
N ASP A 403 -15.40 7.59 5.36
CA ASP A 403 -16.85 7.60 5.47
C ASP A 403 -17.39 6.43 6.31
N ALA A 404 -16.53 5.47 6.70
CA ALA A 404 -16.92 4.37 7.56
C ALA A 404 -17.55 4.86 8.86
N GLU A 405 -18.51 4.12 9.36
CA GLU A 405 -19.23 4.45 10.61
C GLU A 405 -18.26 4.47 11.79
N GLU A 406 -18.34 5.53 12.60
CA GLU A 406 -17.49 5.69 13.78
C GLU A 406 -18.14 5.00 14.99
N GLN A 407 -17.30 4.65 15.98
CA GLN A 407 -17.82 4.14 17.26
C GLN A 407 -18.77 5.15 17.89
N THR A 408 -19.76 4.65 18.63
CA THR A 408 -20.70 5.49 19.37
C THR A 408 -19.94 6.49 20.23
N PRO A 409 -20.27 7.80 20.19
CA PRO A 409 -19.62 8.78 21.06
C PRO A 409 -19.81 8.44 22.54
N ASP A 410 -18.84 8.83 23.37
CA ASP A 410 -18.98 8.72 24.81
C ASP A 410 -20.12 9.62 25.31
N ALA A 411 -20.71 9.26 26.44
CA ALA A 411 -21.79 10.04 27.06
C ALA A 411 -21.32 11.45 27.47
N ASP A 412 -22.18 12.46 27.26
CA ASP A 412 -21.91 13.83 27.66
C ASP A 412 -23.19 14.43 28.28
N PRO A 413 -23.25 14.69 29.60
CA PRO A 413 -22.19 14.49 30.59
C PRO A 413 -21.93 13.01 30.90
N ALA A 414 -20.66 12.62 31.01
CA ALA A 414 -20.27 11.28 31.41
C ALA A 414 -20.41 11.09 32.92
N GLN A 415 -20.78 9.87 33.33
CA GLN A 415 -20.82 9.46 34.74
C GLN A 415 -19.51 8.72 35.08
N SER A 416 -19.05 8.84 36.31
CA SER A 416 -17.89 8.12 36.80
C SER A 416 -18.21 7.54 38.17
N PRO A 417 -17.92 6.25 38.42
CA PRO A 417 -18.11 5.65 39.73
C PRO A 417 -17.26 6.37 40.80
N THR A 418 -17.84 6.69 41.93
CA THR A 418 -17.12 7.25 43.09
C THR A 418 -16.31 6.19 43.83
N ALA A 419 -16.76 4.95 43.75
CA ALA A 419 -16.03 3.78 44.30
C ALA A 419 -15.04 3.19 43.29
N HIS A 420 -14.03 2.50 43.80
CA HIS A 420 -13.04 1.76 43.03
C HIS A 420 -12.95 0.32 43.54
N THR A 421 -14.12 -0.31 43.77
CA THR A 421 -14.18 -1.65 44.36
C THR A 421 -14.09 -2.75 43.32
N GLY A 422 -14.49 -2.45 42.10
CA GLY A 422 -14.48 -3.42 40.99
C GLY A 422 -15.68 -4.36 41.00
N ARG A 423 -16.84 -3.95 41.63
CA ARG A 423 -18.08 -4.72 41.50
C ARG A 423 -18.60 -4.60 40.07
N LEU A 424 -18.68 -5.73 39.36
CA LEU A 424 -19.18 -5.79 38.00
C LEU A 424 -20.47 -6.60 37.94
N GLU A 425 -21.48 -6.05 37.23
CA GLU A 425 -22.81 -6.68 37.13
C GLU A 425 -23.30 -6.62 35.67
N PHE A 426 -23.70 -7.78 35.16
CA PHE A 426 -24.42 -7.94 33.90
C PHE A 426 -25.90 -8.13 34.22
N ASP A 427 -26.77 -7.35 33.60
CA ASP A 427 -28.19 -7.34 33.81
C ASP A 427 -28.91 -7.53 32.48
N HIS A 428 -29.38 -8.76 32.22
CA HIS A 428 -30.09 -9.18 31.01
C HIS A 428 -29.35 -8.83 29.71
N VAL A 429 -28.01 -9.04 29.67
CA VAL A 429 -27.15 -8.67 28.54
C VAL A 429 -27.39 -9.56 27.34
N SER A 430 -27.59 -8.93 26.18
CA SER A 430 -27.67 -9.57 24.88
C SER A 430 -26.69 -8.95 23.90
N PHE A 431 -26.05 -9.78 23.07
CA PHE A 431 -25.05 -9.34 22.10
C PHE A 431 -24.90 -10.32 20.92
N SER A 432 -24.70 -9.77 19.72
CA SER A 432 -24.39 -10.49 18.49
C SER A 432 -23.33 -9.75 17.65
N TYR A 433 -22.37 -10.49 17.09
CA TYR A 433 -21.46 -9.93 16.08
C TYR A 433 -22.13 -9.71 14.72
N ASP A 434 -23.17 -10.52 14.47
CA ASP A 434 -24.02 -10.48 13.28
C ASP A 434 -25.47 -10.55 13.77
N ALA A 435 -26.27 -9.57 13.38
CA ALA A 435 -27.67 -9.49 13.82
C ALA A 435 -28.51 -10.73 13.50
N GLU A 436 -28.10 -11.51 12.46
CA GLU A 436 -28.77 -12.76 12.10
C GLU A 436 -28.32 -13.97 12.96
N LYS A 437 -27.25 -13.82 13.75
CA LYS A 437 -26.66 -14.89 14.56
C LYS A 437 -26.43 -14.45 16.00
N PRO A 438 -27.49 -14.43 16.83
CA PRO A 438 -27.34 -14.08 18.24
C PRO A 438 -26.34 -15.02 18.91
N LEU A 439 -25.40 -14.44 19.68
CA LEU A 439 -24.38 -15.20 20.39
C LEU A 439 -24.69 -15.23 21.89
N ILE A 440 -24.91 -14.08 22.52
CA ILE A 440 -25.26 -13.98 23.93
C ILE A 440 -26.72 -13.50 24.02
N THR A 441 -27.53 -14.24 24.77
CA THR A 441 -28.96 -13.93 24.98
C THR A 441 -29.26 -13.99 26.46
N ASP A 442 -29.73 -12.86 27.04
CA ASP A 442 -30.21 -12.78 28.42
C ASP A 442 -29.19 -13.25 29.49
N LEU A 443 -27.94 -12.77 29.38
CA LEU A 443 -26.86 -13.13 30.31
C LEU A 443 -26.92 -12.20 31.53
N SER A 444 -27.04 -12.81 32.72
CA SER A 444 -27.04 -12.09 34.02
C SER A 444 -25.98 -12.68 34.95
N LEU A 445 -25.15 -11.82 35.56
CA LEU A 445 -24.00 -12.20 36.38
C LEU A 445 -23.66 -11.05 37.34
N VAL A 446 -23.24 -11.37 38.56
CA VAL A 446 -22.66 -10.41 39.50
C VAL A 446 -21.30 -10.94 39.98
N ALA A 447 -20.23 -10.19 39.70
CA ALA A 447 -18.89 -10.41 40.27
C ALA A 447 -18.70 -9.44 41.44
N GLN A 448 -18.43 -9.99 42.61
CA GLN A 448 -18.22 -9.20 43.85
C GLN A 448 -16.77 -8.62 43.86
N PRO A 449 -16.56 -7.50 44.59
CA PRO A 449 -15.22 -6.95 44.79
C PRO A 449 -14.20 -7.97 45.25
N GLY A 450 -13.06 -8.03 44.57
CA GLY A 450 -11.96 -8.94 44.90
C GLY A 450 -12.18 -10.41 44.52
N GLN A 451 -13.32 -10.76 43.88
CA GLN A 451 -13.66 -12.12 43.50
C GLN A 451 -12.92 -12.54 42.21
N THR A 452 -12.40 -13.77 42.20
CA THR A 452 -11.87 -14.39 40.98
C THR A 452 -12.98 -15.21 40.30
N VAL A 453 -13.35 -14.81 39.10
CA VAL A 453 -14.37 -15.45 38.25
C VAL A 453 -13.66 -16.22 37.12
N ALA A 454 -13.69 -17.54 37.15
CA ALA A 454 -13.18 -18.38 36.08
C ALA A 454 -14.27 -18.63 35.03
N VAL A 455 -13.97 -18.31 33.76
CA VAL A 455 -14.87 -18.57 32.64
C VAL A 455 -14.38 -19.78 31.86
N VAL A 456 -15.19 -20.85 31.84
CA VAL A 456 -14.86 -22.13 31.20
C VAL A 456 -15.93 -22.51 30.18
N GLY A 457 -15.58 -23.34 29.20
CA GLY A 457 -16.53 -23.80 28.17
C GLY A 457 -15.80 -24.16 26.86
N PRO A 458 -16.45 -24.78 25.91
CA PRO A 458 -15.89 -25.14 24.62
C PRO A 458 -15.50 -23.91 23.79
N THR A 459 -14.69 -24.13 22.76
CA THR A 459 -14.37 -23.07 21.78
C THR A 459 -15.65 -22.57 21.12
N GLY A 460 -15.78 -21.25 20.98
CA GLY A 460 -16.99 -20.62 20.45
C GLY A 460 -18.13 -20.41 21.44
N ALA A 461 -17.95 -20.76 22.73
CA ALA A 461 -18.99 -20.58 23.76
C ALA A 461 -19.27 -19.11 24.16
N GLY A 462 -18.49 -18.12 23.65
CA GLY A 462 -18.68 -16.70 23.97
C GLY A 462 -17.75 -16.16 25.07
N LYS A 463 -16.77 -16.94 25.56
CA LYS A 463 -15.86 -16.52 26.65
C LYS A 463 -15.11 -15.22 26.35
N THR A 464 -14.45 -15.13 25.20
CA THR A 464 -13.74 -13.92 24.75
C THR A 464 -14.70 -12.75 24.48
N THR A 465 -15.91 -13.07 24.03
CA THR A 465 -16.97 -12.05 23.83
C THR A 465 -17.35 -11.38 25.14
N LEU A 466 -17.57 -12.17 26.21
CA LEU A 466 -17.85 -11.64 27.55
C LEU A 466 -16.81 -10.60 27.99
N VAL A 467 -15.53 -10.94 27.80
CA VAL A 467 -14.40 -10.07 28.11
C VAL A 467 -14.40 -8.79 27.27
N ASN A 468 -14.66 -8.92 25.98
CA ASN A 468 -14.72 -7.78 25.07
C ASN A 468 -15.85 -6.80 25.42
N LEU A 469 -16.96 -7.31 25.95
CA LEU A 469 -18.08 -6.48 26.41
C LEU A 469 -17.74 -5.73 27.70
N ILE A 470 -16.97 -6.31 28.64
CA ILE A 470 -16.48 -5.61 29.84
C ILE A 470 -15.65 -4.38 29.45
N MET A 471 -14.78 -4.51 28.43
CA MET A 471 -13.92 -3.45 27.92
C MET A 471 -14.64 -2.43 27.03
N ARG A 472 -15.94 -2.66 26.78
CA ARG A 472 -16.74 -1.88 25.83
C ARG A 472 -16.03 -1.74 24.47
N PHE A 473 -15.52 -2.86 23.94
CA PHE A 473 -15.02 -2.93 22.58
C PHE A 473 -16.17 -3.02 21.57
N TYR A 474 -17.31 -3.51 22.02
CA TYR A 474 -18.57 -3.57 21.29
C TYR A 474 -19.69 -3.02 22.16
N GLU A 475 -20.70 -2.43 21.54
CA GLU A 475 -21.92 -2.00 22.23
C GLU A 475 -22.89 -3.18 22.35
N LEU A 476 -23.73 -3.16 23.39
CA LEU A 476 -24.71 -4.22 23.66
C LEU A 476 -25.93 -4.08 22.73
N ASP A 477 -26.54 -5.21 22.35
CA ASP A 477 -27.84 -5.24 21.69
C ASP A 477 -28.99 -5.03 22.69
N GLY A 478 -28.81 -5.42 23.97
CA GLY A 478 -29.79 -5.26 25.03
C GLY A 478 -29.19 -5.48 26.41
N GLY A 479 -29.91 -5.08 27.44
CA GLY A 479 -29.44 -5.13 28.82
C GLY A 479 -28.44 -4.03 29.15
N LYS A 480 -27.70 -4.20 30.24
CA LYS A 480 -26.64 -3.25 30.68
C LYS A 480 -25.52 -3.98 31.44
N ILE A 481 -24.33 -3.40 31.41
CA ILE A 481 -23.20 -3.79 32.27
C ILE A 481 -22.92 -2.60 33.18
N THR A 482 -22.81 -2.83 34.50
CA THR A 482 -22.47 -1.78 35.45
C THR A 482 -21.16 -2.06 36.16
N LEU A 483 -20.34 -1.04 36.32
CA LEU A 483 -19.09 -1.07 37.13
C LEU A 483 -19.30 -0.16 38.34
N ASP A 484 -19.18 -0.74 39.53
CA ASP A 484 -19.44 -0.04 40.80
C ASP A 484 -20.78 0.73 40.81
N GLY A 485 -21.84 0.16 40.18
CA GLY A 485 -23.18 0.70 40.10
C GLY A 485 -23.45 1.73 39.01
N VAL A 486 -22.43 2.09 38.21
CA VAL A 486 -22.59 2.99 37.06
C VAL A 486 -22.59 2.16 35.77
N ASP A 487 -23.54 2.43 34.87
CA ASP A 487 -23.62 1.79 33.56
C ASP A 487 -22.38 2.17 32.71
N VAL A 488 -21.68 1.17 32.18
CA VAL A 488 -20.49 1.39 31.37
C VAL A 488 -20.76 2.16 30.08
N SER A 489 -22.01 2.17 29.59
CA SER A 489 -22.42 2.97 28.44
C SER A 489 -22.47 4.47 28.76
N GLN A 490 -22.67 4.83 30.04
CA GLN A 490 -22.71 6.22 30.54
C GLN A 490 -21.31 6.72 30.99
N MET A 491 -20.30 5.86 31.00
CA MET A 491 -18.92 6.24 31.28
C MET A 491 -18.21 6.68 30.00
N THR A 492 -17.11 7.43 30.13
CA THR A 492 -16.16 7.53 29.02
C THR A 492 -15.37 6.22 28.91
N ARG A 493 -15.02 5.83 27.68
CA ARG A 493 -14.16 4.65 27.45
C ARG A 493 -12.81 4.79 28.14
N ALA A 494 -12.29 6.01 28.24
CA ALA A 494 -11.05 6.30 28.93
C ALA A 494 -11.15 5.99 30.44
N ASP A 495 -12.23 6.41 31.11
CA ASP A 495 -12.45 6.13 32.56
C ASP A 495 -12.68 4.64 32.80
N LEU A 496 -13.52 3.98 31.99
CA LEU A 496 -13.74 2.53 32.08
C LEU A 496 -12.44 1.74 31.95
N ARG A 497 -11.65 2.05 30.90
CA ARG A 497 -10.41 1.32 30.60
C ARG A 497 -9.27 1.64 31.55
N SER A 498 -9.27 2.80 32.21
CA SER A 498 -8.33 3.10 33.30
C SER A 498 -8.56 2.26 34.56
N ARG A 499 -9.79 1.77 34.75
CA ARG A 499 -10.21 0.92 35.88
C ARG A 499 -10.11 -0.56 35.57
N THR A 500 -9.94 -0.91 34.31
CA THR A 500 -9.82 -2.29 33.83
C THR A 500 -8.42 -2.56 33.29
N GLY A 501 -7.84 -3.70 33.63
CA GLY A 501 -6.56 -4.17 33.12
C GLY A 501 -6.73 -5.47 32.35
N MET A 502 -5.96 -5.67 31.30
CA MET A 502 -6.07 -6.84 30.45
C MET A 502 -4.70 -7.46 30.17
N VAL A 503 -4.58 -8.77 30.36
CA VAL A 503 -3.43 -9.58 29.97
C VAL A 503 -3.95 -10.65 29.00
N LEU A 504 -3.61 -10.49 27.72
CA LEU A 504 -4.03 -11.38 26.64
C LEU A 504 -3.10 -12.58 26.48
N GLN A 505 -3.60 -13.61 25.82
CA GLN A 505 -2.81 -14.75 25.35
C GLN A 505 -1.72 -14.32 24.36
N ASP A 506 -2.14 -13.57 23.32
CA ASP A 506 -1.23 -13.00 22.34
C ASP A 506 -0.65 -11.68 22.87
N THR A 507 0.58 -11.75 23.36
CA THR A 507 1.25 -10.59 23.94
C THR A 507 1.83 -9.70 22.86
N TRP A 508 1.42 -8.42 22.83
CA TRP A 508 1.96 -7.41 21.92
C TRP A 508 2.94 -6.48 22.64
N LEU A 509 4.13 -6.31 22.07
CA LEU A 509 5.12 -5.35 22.50
C LEU A 509 5.40 -4.35 21.39
N PHE A 510 5.49 -3.07 21.76
CA PHE A 510 5.85 -1.99 20.82
C PHE A 510 7.37 -1.93 20.66
N GLY A 511 7.80 -1.46 19.46
CA GLY A 511 9.20 -1.09 19.27
C GLY A 511 9.61 0.01 20.27
N GLY A 512 10.71 -0.20 20.97
CA GLY A 512 11.19 0.67 22.04
C GLY A 512 11.86 -0.13 23.13
N THR A 513 12.17 0.49 24.27
CA THR A 513 12.85 -0.18 25.38
C THR A 513 11.89 -1.05 26.20
N ILE A 514 12.42 -1.97 27.01
CA ILE A 514 11.63 -2.72 28.01
C ILE A 514 10.95 -1.74 28.97
N ARG A 515 11.66 -0.69 29.40
CA ARG A 515 11.12 0.41 30.23
C ARG A 515 9.90 1.05 29.58
N ASP A 516 9.99 1.47 28.30
CA ASP A 516 8.88 2.10 27.57
C ASP A 516 7.68 1.16 27.48
N ASN A 517 7.94 -0.12 27.26
CA ASN A 517 6.91 -1.13 27.18
C ASN A 517 6.18 -1.37 28.51
N ILE A 518 6.86 -1.28 29.65
CA ILE A 518 6.22 -1.35 30.97
C ILE A 518 5.46 -0.05 31.26
N ALA A 519 6.10 1.11 30.97
CA ALA A 519 5.50 2.45 31.16
C ALA A 519 4.22 2.67 30.35
N TYR A 520 3.99 1.88 29.29
CA TYR A 520 2.74 1.92 28.51
C TYR A 520 1.49 1.66 29.35
N GLY A 521 1.61 0.95 30.49
CA GLY A 521 0.52 0.76 31.44
C GLY A 521 0.05 2.05 32.14
N ARG A 522 0.96 3.02 32.33
CA ARG A 522 0.68 4.35 32.87
C ARG A 522 1.81 5.31 32.48
N THR A 523 1.49 6.28 31.63
CA THR A 523 2.47 7.17 30.97
C THR A 523 3.13 8.20 31.90
N ASP A 524 2.52 8.50 33.05
CA ASP A 524 3.01 9.42 34.09
C ASP A 524 3.75 8.69 35.24
N ALA A 525 4.03 7.38 35.09
CA ALA A 525 4.71 6.60 36.11
C ALA A 525 6.18 7.03 36.30
N THR A 526 6.62 7.05 37.55
CA THR A 526 8.03 7.28 37.86
C THR A 526 8.87 6.02 37.60
N ASP A 527 10.18 6.17 37.45
CA ASP A 527 11.10 5.04 37.26
C ASP A 527 11.02 4.03 38.46
N ASP A 528 10.84 4.55 39.68
CA ASP A 528 10.70 3.68 40.88
C ASP A 528 9.40 2.85 40.79
N GLU A 529 8.31 3.40 40.28
CA GLU A 529 7.07 2.66 40.09
C GLU A 529 7.16 1.63 38.96
N ILE A 530 7.90 1.94 37.90
CA ILE A 530 8.19 1.02 36.79
C ILE A 530 9.01 -0.16 37.30
N HIS A 531 10.08 0.10 38.08
CA HIS A 531 10.90 -0.93 38.68
C HIS A 531 10.10 -1.78 39.66
N ALA A 532 9.29 -1.19 40.54
CA ALA A 532 8.45 -1.92 41.49
C ALA A 532 7.43 -2.84 40.75
N ALA A 533 6.85 -2.38 39.65
CA ALA A 533 5.94 -3.19 38.81
C ALA A 533 6.70 -4.34 38.12
N ALA A 534 7.91 -4.08 37.64
CA ALA A 534 8.78 -5.06 36.99
C ALA A 534 9.24 -6.16 38.01
N GLU A 535 9.60 -5.78 39.21
CA GLU A 535 9.96 -6.72 40.31
C GLU A 535 8.77 -7.61 40.69
N ALA A 536 7.58 -7.00 40.86
CA ALA A 536 6.34 -7.73 41.16
C ALA A 536 5.96 -8.74 40.08
N ALA A 537 6.27 -8.45 38.84
CA ALA A 537 6.04 -9.33 37.68
C ALA A 537 7.24 -10.25 37.36
N TYR A 538 8.30 -10.27 38.17
CA TYR A 538 9.54 -11.04 37.94
C TYR A 538 10.30 -10.67 36.65
N VAL A 539 10.02 -9.53 36.02
CA VAL A 539 10.75 -9.01 34.85
C VAL A 539 12.19 -8.70 35.19
N ASP A 540 12.43 -8.16 36.37
CA ASP A 540 13.74 -7.79 36.91
C ASP A 540 14.79 -8.92 36.79
N ARG A 541 14.35 -10.18 36.95
CA ARG A 541 15.24 -11.34 36.93
C ARG A 541 15.96 -11.55 35.60
N PHE A 542 15.25 -11.38 34.47
CA PHE A 542 15.87 -11.58 33.18
C PHE A 542 16.48 -10.27 32.63
N VAL A 543 15.93 -9.12 32.99
CA VAL A 543 16.44 -7.82 32.56
C VAL A 543 17.89 -7.62 33.06
N HIS A 544 18.23 -8.04 34.28
CA HIS A 544 19.60 -7.97 34.76
C HIS A 544 20.59 -8.86 34.00
N SER A 545 20.13 -9.83 33.23
CA SER A 545 20.99 -10.66 32.37
C SER A 545 21.26 -10.02 31.01
N LEU A 546 20.52 -8.96 30.65
CA LEU A 546 20.67 -8.23 29.40
C LEU A 546 21.74 -7.13 29.50
N PRO A 547 22.55 -6.90 28.47
CA PRO A 547 23.62 -5.91 28.49
C PRO A 547 23.17 -4.49 28.86
N ASP A 548 22.00 -4.07 28.34
CA ASP A 548 21.46 -2.72 28.50
C ASP A 548 20.33 -2.66 29.55
N GLY A 549 20.06 -3.77 30.27
CA GLY A 549 19.05 -3.81 31.32
C GLY A 549 17.66 -3.39 30.82
N TYR A 550 17.01 -2.47 31.54
CA TYR A 550 15.68 -1.91 31.14
C TYR A 550 15.69 -1.07 29.87
N ASP A 551 16.87 -0.57 29.46
CA ASP A 551 17.04 0.21 28.24
C ASP A 551 17.29 -0.67 27.01
N THR A 552 17.25 -2.01 27.18
CA THR A 552 17.31 -2.95 26.06
C THR A 552 16.18 -2.68 25.08
N VAL A 553 16.53 -2.41 23.82
CA VAL A 553 15.59 -2.15 22.74
C VAL A 553 14.99 -3.47 22.26
N LEU A 554 13.68 -3.53 22.24
CA LEU A 554 12.92 -4.65 21.69
C LEU A 554 12.80 -4.50 20.19
N GLU A 555 13.11 -5.57 19.45
CA GLU A 555 12.82 -5.67 18.02
C GLU A 555 11.29 -5.75 17.79
N ASP A 556 10.87 -5.64 16.53
CA ASP A 556 9.45 -5.73 16.17
C ASP A 556 8.80 -6.95 16.84
N GLU A 557 7.71 -6.71 17.55
CA GLU A 557 6.97 -7.71 18.34
C GLU A 557 7.82 -8.41 19.42
N GLY A 558 8.97 -7.86 19.79
CA GLY A 558 9.88 -8.46 20.78
C GLY A 558 10.58 -9.72 20.29
N GLY A 559 10.97 -9.78 19.01
CA GLY A 559 11.62 -10.95 18.38
C GLY A 559 12.89 -11.44 19.09
N ASN A 560 13.52 -10.59 19.87
CA ASN A 560 14.77 -10.84 20.61
C ASN A 560 14.59 -11.33 22.05
N ILE A 561 13.35 -11.55 22.53
CA ILE A 561 13.04 -12.12 23.83
C ILE A 561 12.07 -13.29 23.73
N SER A 562 12.07 -14.18 24.73
CA SER A 562 11.21 -15.36 24.74
C SER A 562 9.72 -15.02 24.96
N ALA A 563 8.83 -15.93 24.56
CA ALA A 563 7.37 -15.75 24.74
C ALA A 563 6.98 -15.52 26.20
N GLY A 564 7.64 -16.23 27.15
CA GLY A 564 7.38 -16.05 28.57
C GLY A 564 7.86 -14.70 29.11
N GLU A 565 9.00 -14.18 28.64
CA GLU A 565 9.49 -12.84 29.00
C GLU A 565 8.57 -11.75 28.47
N LYS A 566 8.04 -11.90 27.23
CA LYS A 566 7.00 -11.00 26.71
C LYS A 566 5.79 -10.96 27.63
N GLN A 567 5.33 -12.11 28.09
CA GLN A 567 4.17 -12.21 28.96
C GLN A 567 4.44 -11.56 30.32
N LEU A 568 5.65 -11.73 30.93
CA LEU A 568 6.02 -11.04 32.16
C LEU A 568 6.01 -9.51 32.00
N ILE A 569 6.51 -8.96 30.88
CA ILE A 569 6.44 -7.51 30.59
C ILE A 569 4.97 -7.04 30.50
N THR A 570 4.10 -7.82 29.86
CA THR A 570 2.67 -7.48 29.78
C THR A 570 1.97 -7.52 31.12
N ILE A 571 2.37 -8.47 31.99
CA ILE A 571 1.91 -8.52 33.40
C ILE A 571 2.42 -7.29 34.17
N ALA A 572 3.66 -6.85 33.97
CA ALA A 572 4.20 -5.63 34.57
C ALA A 572 3.42 -4.38 34.18
N ARG A 573 2.97 -4.27 32.90
CA ARG A 573 2.03 -3.22 32.47
C ARG A 573 0.74 -3.19 33.33
N ALA A 574 0.17 -4.37 33.56
CA ALA A 574 -1.05 -4.49 34.37
C ALA A 574 -0.81 -4.18 35.85
N PHE A 575 0.35 -4.51 36.41
CA PHE A 575 0.73 -4.08 37.76
C PHE A 575 0.83 -2.56 37.88
N LEU A 576 1.49 -1.93 36.90
CA LEU A 576 1.68 -0.48 36.86
C LEU A 576 0.37 0.28 36.71
N ALA A 577 -0.56 -0.24 35.90
CA ALA A 577 -1.88 0.35 35.68
C ALA A 577 -2.78 0.34 36.93
N ARG A 578 -2.57 -0.59 37.90
CA ARG A 578 -3.37 -0.72 39.15
C ARG A 578 -4.88 -0.75 38.93
N PRO A 579 -5.40 -1.58 38.04
CA PRO A 579 -6.84 -1.65 37.76
C PRO A 579 -7.62 -2.25 38.93
N SER A 580 -8.91 -1.91 39.06
CA SER A 580 -9.87 -2.55 39.99
C SER A 580 -10.45 -3.84 39.44
N VAL A 581 -10.55 -3.97 38.12
CA VAL A 581 -11.01 -5.17 37.40
C VAL A 581 -9.90 -5.67 36.51
N LEU A 582 -9.62 -6.96 36.57
CA LEU A 582 -8.62 -7.65 35.75
C LEU A 582 -9.28 -8.63 34.79
N ILE A 583 -8.77 -8.69 33.58
CA ILE A 583 -9.12 -9.64 32.57
C ILE A 583 -7.85 -10.40 32.19
N LEU A 584 -7.89 -11.72 32.36
CA LEU A 584 -6.73 -12.57 32.18
C LEU A 584 -7.09 -13.70 31.19
N ASP A 585 -6.32 -13.85 30.12
CA ASP A 585 -6.41 -14.99 29.19
C ASP A 585 -5.19 -15.89 29.36
N GLU A 586 -5.41 -17.14 29.79
CA GLU A 586 -4.39 -17.99 30.41
C GLU A 586 -3.73 -19.00 29.45
N ALA A 587 -3.71 -18.81 28.17
CA ALA A 587 -3.06 -19.76 27.28
C ALA A 587 -1.54 -19.56 27.23
N THR A 588 -0.79 -20.55 27.76
CA THR A 588 0.70 -20.56 27.83
C THR A 588 1.30 -21.77 27.10
N SER A 589 0.82 -22.12 25.92
CA SER A 589 1.21 -23.33 25.20
C SER A 589 2.67 -23.38 24.67
N SER A 590 3.45 -22.29 24.82
CA SER A 590 4.76 -22.15 24.16
C SER A 590 5.88 -21.66 25.10
N VAL A 591 5.73 -21.80 26.41
CA VAL A 591 6.68 -21.27 27.42
C VAL A 591 7.40 -22.43 28.12
N ASP A 592 8.68 -22.27 28.38
CA ASP A 592 9.45 -23.24 29.18
C ASP A 592 8.92 -23.33 30.62
N THR A 593 9.02 -24.49 31.24
CA THR A 593 8.45 -24.81 32.58
C THR A 593 8.87 -23.83 33.66
N ARG A 594 10.11 -23.33 33.63
CA ARG A 594 10.63 -22.41 34.66
C ARG A 594 10.00 -21.02 34.53
N THR A 595 9.94 -20.48 33.33
CA THR A 595 9.31 -19.17 33.05
C THR A 595 7.81 -19.25 33.25
N GLU A 596 7.18 -20.37 32.88
CA GLU A 596 5.78 -20.65 33.16
C GLU A 596 5.41 -20.53 34.65
N LEU A 597 6.24 -21.08 35.53
CA LEU A 597 6.02 -20.95 36.97
C LEU A 597 6.12 -19.48 37.45
N LEU A 598 7.02 -18.68 36.86
CA LEU A 598 7.12 -17.24 37.16
C LEU A 598 5.88 -16.48 36.67
N VAL A 599 5.41 -16.76 35.45
CA VAL A 599 4.17 -16.18 34.89
C VAL A 599 2.99 -16.50 35.81
N GLN A 600 2.83 -17.76 36.23
CA GLN A 600 1.76 -18.15 37.16
C GLN A 600 1.81 -17.41 38.50
N ARG A 601 2.99 -17.29 39.09
CA ARG A 601 3.18 -16.53 40.34
C ARG A 601 2.87 -15.05 40.17
N ALA A 602 3.31 -14.45 39.07
CA ALA A 602 3.01 -13.06 38.74
C ALA A 602 1.50 -12.84 38.55
N MET A 603 0.83 -13.73 37.83
CA MET A 603 -0.61 -13.70 37.63
C MET A 603 -1.38 -13.85 38.94
N SER A 604 -0.96 -14.77 39.82
CA SER A 604 -1.58 -14.96 41.14
C SER A 604 -1.39 -13.72 42.04
N ALA A 605 -0.20 -13.12 42.01
CA ALA A 605 0.07 -11.87 42.76
C ALA A 605 -0.75 -10.70 42.17
N LEU A 606 -0.92 -10.63 40.84
CA LEU A 606 -1.67 -9.58 40.17
C LEU A 606 -3.17 -9.63 40.54
N ARG A 607 -3.76 -10.84 40.70
CA ARG A 607 -5.19 -11.03 41.07
C ARG A 607 -5.50 -10.62 42.51
N LYS A 608 -4.53 -10.58 43.40
CA LYS A 608 -4.77 -10.32 44.83
C LYS A 608 -5.45 -8.96 45.04
N ASP A 609 -6.54 -8.96 45.80
CA ASP A 609 -7.37 -7.78 46.11
C ASP A 609 -8.02 -7.09 44.90
N ARG A 610 -8.22 -7.81 43.79
CA ARG A 610 -8.84 -7.30 42.57
C ARG A 610 -9.89 -8.25 42.03
N THR A 611 -10.99 -7.70 41.51
CA THR A 611 -12.00 -8.50 40.79
C THR A 611 -11.38 -9.00 39.48
N SER A 612 -11.32 -10.30 39.28
CA SER A 612 -10.58 -10.90 38.17
C SER A 612 -11.48 -11.84 37.35
N PHE A 613 -11.56 -11.61 36.05
CA PHE A 613 -12.15 -12.52 35.08
C PHE A 613 -11.02 -13.29 34.38
N VAL A 614 -11.03 -14.62 34.53
CA VAL A 614 -9.98 -15.47 33.97
C VAL A 614 -10.59 -16.44 32.97
N ILE A 615 -10.19 -16.35 31.68
CA ILE A 615 -10.47 -17.42 30.72
C ILE A 615 -9.51 -18.54 31.04
N ALA A 616 -10.03 -19.53 31.79
CA ALA A 616 -9.20 -20.55 32.40
C ALA A 616 -9.04 -21.76 31.46
N HIS A 617 -7.79 -22.06 31.14
CA HIS A 617 -7.36 -23.24 30.40
C HIS A 617 -6.59 -24.23 31.30
N ARG A 618 -6.40 -23.90 32.59
CA ARG A 618 -5.65 -24.70 33.56
C ARG A 618 -6.51 -25.09 34.74
N LEU A 619 -6.33 -26.35 35.15
CA LEU A 619 -7.06 -26.90 36.30
C LEU A 619 -6.83 -26.15 37.60
N SER A 620 -5.56 -25.73 37.87
CA SER A 620 -5.22 -24.99 39.10
C SER A 620 -6.02 -23.68 39.20
N THR A 621 -6.08 -22.91 38.12
CA THR A 621 -6.81 -21.63 38.08
C THR A 621 -8.32 -21.82 38.23
N ILE A 622 -8.86 -22.90 37.67
CA ILE A 622 -10.30 -23.22 37.79
C ILE A 622 -10.63 -23.59 39.24
N ARG A 623 -9.80 -24.43 39.88
CA ARG A 623 -10.03 -24.86 41.27
C ARG A 623 -9.95 -23.73 42.29
N ASP A 624 -9.01 -22.79 42.08
CA ASP A 624 -8.75 -21.68 42.98
C ASP A 624 -9.67 -20.48 42.76
N ALA A 625 -10.63 -20.58 41.83
CA ALA A 625 -11.59 -19.53 41.56
C ALA A 625 -12.75 -19.51 42.58
N ASP A 626 -13.15 -18.31 42.98
CA ASP A 626 -14.30 -18.11 43.90
C ASP A 626 -15.62 -18.40 43.21
N LEU A 627 -15.69 -18.18 41.89
CA LEU A 627 -16.84 -18.44 41.06
C LEU A 627 -16.43 -19.01 39.71
N ILE A 628 -16.98 -20.12 39.30
CA ILE A 628 -16.81 -20.70 37.99
C ILE A 628 -18.08 -20.47 37.17
N LEU A 629 -17.94 -19.93 35.96
CA LEU A 629 -19.00 -19.74 34.98
C LEU A 629 -18.78 -20.75 33.85
N VAL A 630 -19.71 -21.65 33.67
CA VAL A 630 -19.70 -22.59 32.56
C VAL A 630 -20.55 -22.03 31.43
N MET A 631 -19.90 -21.72 30.31
CA MET A 631 -20.57 -21.16 29.13
C MET A 631 -20.70 -22.23 28.03
N GLU A 632 -21.92 -22.36 27.49
CA GLU A 632 -22.22 -23.14 26.29
C GLU A 632 -23.16 -22.30 25.39
N ASN A 633 -22.86 -22.21 24.12
CA ASN A 633 -23.67 -21.49 23.13
C ASN A 633 -24.08 -20.08 23.55
N GLY A 634 -23.15 -19.32 24.16
CA GLY A 634 -23.38 -17.94 24.59
C GLY A 634 -24.19 -17.74 25.87
N ALA A 635 -24.59 -18.81 26.52
CA ALA A 635 -25.33 -18.75 27.79
C ALA A 635 -24.49 -19.30 28.95
N ILE A 636 -24.73 -18.80 30.16
CA ILE A 636 -24.20 -19.41 31.38
C ILE A 636 -25.12 -20.58 31.74
N VAL A 637 -24.62 -21.81 31.54
CA VAL A 637 -25.41 -23.04 31.84
C VAL A 637 -25.27 -23.49 33.28
N GLU A 638 -24.12 -23.22 33.91
CA GLU A 638 -23.85 -23.51 35.31
C GLU A 638 -22.98 -22.44 35.92
N GLN A 639 -23.18 -22.17 37.21
CA GLN A 639 -22.31 -21.33 38.03
C GLN A 639 -22.22 -21.88 39.46
N GLY A 640 -21.06 -21.70 40.07
CA GLY A 640 -20.75 -22.16 41.43
C GLY A 640 -19.26 -22.35 41.68
N THR A 641 -18.91 -22.91 42.82
CA THR A 641 -17.55 -23.32 43.15
C THR A 641 -17.18 -24.65 42.48
N HIS A 642 -15.91 -25.01 42.48
CA HIS A 642 -15.39 -26.26 41.94
C HIS A 642 -16.12 -27.49 42.51
N ASP A 643 -16.22 -27.57 43.81
CA ASP A 643 -16.83 -28.72 44.50
C ASP A 643 -18.33 -28.82 44.29
N GLU A 644 -19.04 -27.68 44.27
CA GLU A 644 -20.46 -27.62 43.99
C GLU A 644 -20.81 -28.10 42.57
N LEU A 645 -20.01 -27.65 41.58
CA LEU A 645 -20.25 -28.00 40.19
C LEU A 645 -19.90 -29.46 39.88
N LEU A 646 -18.84 -30.00 40.50
CA LEU A 646 -18.55 -31.44 40.39
C LEU A 646 -19.65 -32.30 41.01
N ALA A 647 -20.18 -31.87 42.15
CA ALA A 647 -21.28 -32.60 42.82
C ALA A 647 -22.56 -32.62 41.98
N LYS A 648 -22.83 -31.58 41.16
CA LYS A 648 -23.99 -31.51 40.24
C LYS A 648 -23.89 -32.49 39.06
N LYS A 649 -22.69 -32.98 38.73
CA LYS A 649 -22.45 -33.89 37.59
C LYS A 649 -22.98 -33.34 36.24
N GLY A 650 -22.96 -32.02 36.08
CA GLY A 650 -23.52 -31.33 34.94
C GLY A 650 -22.51 -31.06 33.82
N ALA A 651 -22.63 -29.90 33.15
CA ALA A 651 -21.76 -29.47 32.05
C ALA A 651 -20.30 -29.31 32.53
N TYR A 652 -20.09 -28.77 33.72
CA TYR A 652 -18.77 -28.65 34.33
C TYR A 652 -18.08 -30.00 34.55
N ALA A 653 -18.79 -30.97 35.13
CA ALA A 653 -18.21 -32.26 35.40
C ALA A 653 -17.81 -33.00 34.09
N ARG A 654 -18.64 -32.91 33.05
CA ARG A 654 -18.30 -33.47 31.71
C ARG A 654 -17.06 -32.80 31.13
N LEU A 655 -16.95 -31.46 31.23
CA LEU A 655 -15.78 -30.71 30.73
C LEU A 655 -14.51 -31.06 31.54
N TYR A 656 -14.65 -31.21 32.85
CA TYR A 656 -13.57 -31.60 33.74
C TYR A 656 -13.06 -33.02 33.41
N GLU A 657 -13.95 -33.99 33.28
CA GLU A 657 -13.61 -35.34 32.92
C GLU A 657 -12.94 -35.43 31.54
N ALA A 658 -13.46 -34.71 30.55
CA ALA A 658 -12.93 -34.72 29.18
C ALA A 658 -11.53 -34.05 29.06
N GLN A 659 -11.23 -33.03 29.86
CA GLN A 659 -9.98 -32.26 29.73
C GLN A 659 -8.93 -32.58 30.79
N PHE A 660 -9.32 -33.06 31.98
CA PHE A 660 -8.43 -33.13 33.14
C PHE A 660 -8.46 -34.45 33.89
N ALA A 661 -9.42 -35.34 33.64
CA ALA A 661 -9.60 -36.57 34.40
C ALA A 661 -9.03 -37.84 33.74
N ALA A 662 -8.29 -37.74 32.63
CA ALA A 662 -7.66 -38.91 32.05
C ALA A 662 -6.14 -38.93 32.28
N PRO A 663 -5.59 -39.74 33.19
CA PRO A 663 -4.55 -40.65 32.81
C PRO A 663 -5.21 -41.79 32.06
N ILE A 664 -4.74 -42.11 30.90
CA ILE A 664 -4.95 -43.44 30.31
C ILE A 664 -4.30 -44.38 31.30
N ASP A 665 -5.09 -45.13 32.09
CA ASP A 665 -4.62 -46.24 32.88
C ASP A 665 -4.12 -47.35 31.94
N ASP A 666 -2.85 -47.32 31.63
CA ASP A 666 -2.10 -48.45 31.08
C ASP A 666 -1.83 -49.54 32.13
N GLU A 667 -2.74 -49.72 33.12
CA GLU A 667 -2.74 -50.91 33.99
C GLU A 667 -4.00 -51.75 33.77
N ALA A 668 -4.01 -52.49 32.68
CA ALA A 668 -4.80 -53.74 32.60
C ALA A 668 -3.86 -54.84 32.17
N GLY A 669 -3.43 -55.55 33.17
CA GLY A 669 -2.79 -56.82 33.27
C GLY A 669 -2.73 -57.70 32.03
N THR A 670 -1.55 -58.25 31.89
CA THR A 670 -1.25 -59.57 31.31
C THR A 670 -2.43 -60.50 31.34
N SER A 671 -3.08 -60.76 30.18
CA SER A 671 -3.71 -61.98 29.84
C SER A 671 -3.62 -62.25 28.35
N ASP A 672 -2.87 -63.27 28.07
CA ASP A 672 -2.72 -64.13 26.92
C ASP A 672 -3.83 -64.04 25.86
N GLY A 673 -3.44 -63.87 24.59
CA GLY A 673 -4.21 -64.46 23.48
C GLY A 673 -4.92 -63.49 22.54
N ALA A 674 -4.41 -63.44 21.31
CA ALA A 674 -5.07 -63.08 20.08
C ALA A 674 -5.18 -61.56 19.74
N VAL A 675 -4.22 -61.08 18.96
CA VAL A 675 -4.31 -59.86 18.18
C VAL A 675 -5.45 -59.97 17.15
N PRO A 676 -6.49 -59.13 17.18
CA PRO A 676 -7.44 -59.05 16.07
C PRO A 676 -6.73 -58.35 14.89
N ALA A 677 -6.75 -59.01 13.72
CA ALA A 677 -6.27 -58.48 12.47
C ALA A 677 -6.98 -57.14 12.18
N LEU A 678 -6.19 -56.06 12.03
CA LEU A 678 -6.65 -54.80 11.45
C LEU A 678 -7.12 -55.05 10.01
N VAL A 679 -8.42 -55.09 9.83
CA VAL A 679 -9.06 -55.04 8.50
C VAL A 679 -8.97 -53.59 8.01
N GLY A 680 -8.27 -53.36 6.90
CA GLY A 680 -8.35 -52.14 6.12
C GLY A 680 -7.10 -51.25 6.15
N ALA A 681 -5.95 -51.76 5.75
CA ALA A 681 -4.90 -50.88 5.23
C ALA A 681 -5.34 -50.37 3.84
N PRO A 682 -5.19 -49.08 3.53
CA PRO A 682 -5.48 -48.58 2.19
C PRO A 682 -4.51 -49.25 1.19
N PRO A 683 -4.94 -49.51 -0.06
CA PRO A 683 -4.14 -50.20 -1.06
C PRO A 683 -2.85 -49.41 -1.33
N THR A 684 -1.74 -50.13 -1.43
CA THR A 684 -0.44 -49.55 -1.76
C THR A 684 -0.48 -49.01 -3.18
N THR A 685 0.29 -47.94 -3.42
CA THR A 685 0.42 -47.20 -4.71
C THR A 685 0.71 -48.17 -5.90
N GLY A 686 1.23 -49.37 -5.64
CA GLY A 686 1.48 -50.40 -6.63
C GLY A 686 0.21 -51.14 -7.10
N GLU A 687 -0.84 -51.19 -6.28
CA GLU A 687 -2.13 -51.85 -6.64
C GLU A 687 -2.99 -50.88 -7.47
N ILE A 688 -2.98 -49.57 -7.13
CA ILE A 688 -3.71 -48.54 -7.89
C ILE A 688 -3.13 -48.40 -9.32
N VAL A 689 -1.81 -48.55 -9.49
CA VAL A 689 -1.17 -48.49 -10.82
C VAL A 689 -1.46 -49.74 -11.65
N ARG A 690 -1.67 -50.90 -11.02
CA ARG A 690 -2.06 -52.11 -11.74
C ARG A 690 -3.50 -52.08 -12.20
N GLU A 691 -4.42 -51.53 -11.42
CA GLU A 691 -5.82 -51.38 -11.76
C GLU A 691 -6.03 -50.35 -12.88
N ALA A 692 -5.29 -49.22 -12.84
CA ALA A 692 -5.28 -48.19 -13.91
C ALA A 692 -4.70 -48.70 -15.25
N LEU A 693 -3.71 -49.62 -15.21
CA LEU A 693 -3.14 -50.24 -16.42
C LEU A 693 -3.98 -51.37 -16.98
N ALA A 694 -4.89 -51.93 -16.20
CA ALA A 694 -5.84 -52.97 -16.66
C ALA A 694 -7.07 -52.36 -17.36
N GLU A 695 -7.46 -51.11 -17.00
CA GLU A 695 -8.55 -50.40 -17.68
C GLU A 695 -8.14 -49.77 -19.04
N GLU A 696 -6.84 -49.45 -19.26
CA GLU A 696 -6.37 -48.97 -20.57
C GLU A 696 -6.14 -50.03 -21.62
N GLY A 697 -6.23 -51.34 -21.26
CA GLY A 697 -6.00 -52.48 -22.17
C GLY A 697 -7.22 -52.95 -22.98
N ASP A 698 -8.44 -52.51 -22.59
CA ASP A 698 -9.68 -53.07 -23.20
C ASP A 698 -10.39 -52.07 -24.15
N GLY A 699 -9.74 -50.96 -24.51
CA GLY A 699 -10.31 -49.90 -25.38
C GLY A 699 -9.78 -49.83 -26.81
N ALA A 700 -9.01 -50.80 -27.28
CA ALA A 700 -8.39 -50.76 -28.61
C ALA A 700 -8.75 -51.97 -29.49
N GLU A 701 -10.04 -52.32 -29.57
CA GLU A 701 -10.62 -53.11 -30.67
C GLU A 701 -12.15 -52.93 -30.70
N SER A 702 -12.62 -51.86 -31.37
CA SER A 702 -13.82 -51.81 -32.19
C SER A 702 -13.96 -50.47 -32.91
#